data_c431e6d60baaceec19808b63f9cf2125
#
_entry.id   c431e6d60baaceec19808b63f9cf2125
#
_cell.length_a   1.000
_cell.length_b   1.000
_cell.length_c   1.000
_cell.angle_alpha   90.00
_cell.angle_beta   90.00
_cell.angle_gamma   90.00
#
_symmetry.space_group_name_H-M   'P 1'
#
loop_
_entity.id
_entity.type
_entity.pdbx_description
1 polymer ?
#
loop_
_entity_poly.entity_id
_entity_poly.type
_entity_poly.pdbx_seq_one_letter_code
_entity_poly.pdbx_strand_id
1 'polypeptide(L)'
;MIKAENQKKRKPFTAQDTIPYKEIYKDGICRTDDNYYSKMVQFYDINYQLAQNDDKAAIFENYCEFLNSFDSSVEVQITFLNQQVNFDEYAKNIDIPEQDDCFNDIRKEYSDMLKMQLSKGNNGLVKTKYITFSIKADNLRNAKSRLERIEASVLNNFKVMGAMAEPLNGVERLKILHDVMNMDTKESFHFHYGMVAKTGLQTKDFIAPTGFDFRNDSYFRMGQTFGCVSYLQITSPELTDKLLADLLDLEENLIINMHLRPIDPKAAIKSLKSTLSNIQKMKIEEQKKAVRSGYDMDIIPTDISTYGEDVEGLLNEIQSRNEKLFELTFLLMNTADNKRKLDNIVYQTAGIAQKYNCNIRRLQYQQEQGLVASLPLGMNQTGIQRIMTTTSTAIFVPFTTQELFQGGEALYYGLNALSNNLIMVDRKRLKTPNGLILGTPGSGKSFATKREILNVFLITDDDIILCDPEGEYFPLVNALNGEVIKISAKSNDYINPMEVNLDVIYHPEKYRINGDVEDIDTIIADKAEFITSFCEVIMKKPQNAELNGDEVSMIDLCVKDIYKKYLYNDPKPENMPTLQDFYERLNFYAPDKPAAQNIANSLQLYVTGSQNVFNHRSNVDTQNRVVCFDIRELGTTLRKAGMLIVQHMVWTRVSQNRSRRKSTRYYVDEFHLLLNQPQTANYSIEMWKRFRKWGGIITGISQNVTDFLGSLAVESIVGNSDFILMLNQHSGDQKILAEKLNISKHQISFVNNSNAGEGLLFYGNVIIPFADRYPQDTRTYALMSTKPDEIQT
;
A
#
# COMPACT_ATOMS: atom_id res chain seq x y z
N MET A 1 35.07 6.05 -71.57
CA MET A 1 35.32 6.80 -70.32
C MET A 1 34.07 6.66 -69.43
N ILE A 2 34.05 5.71 -68.51
CA ILE A 2 32.96 5.48 -67.59
C ILE A 2 33.26 6.36 -66.39
N LYS A 3 32.37 7.34 -66.11
CA LYS A 3 32.48 8.17 -64.94
C LYS A 3 32.25 7.31 -63.72
N ALA A 4 33.24 7.23 -62.83
CA ALA A 4 33.08 6.66 -61.48
C ALA A 4 32.09 7.54 -60.69
N GLU A 5 30.93 7.06 -60.44
CA GLU A 5 30.02 7.65 -59.46
C GLU A 5 30.62 7.56 -58.05
N ASN A 6 30.77 8.72 -57.42
CA ASN A 6 31.16 8.85 -56.03
C ASN A 6 30.21 8.05 -55.14
N GLN A 7 30.60 6.85 -54.70
CA GLN A 7 29.97 6.19 -53.58
C GLN A 7 30.20 7.05 -52.36
N LYS A 8 29.19 7.83 -51.95
CA LYS A 8 29.13 8.43 -50.61
C LYS A 8 29.36 7.29 -49.62
N LYS A 9 30.50 7.29 -48.90
CA LYS A 9 30.75 6.39 -47.78
C LYS A 9 29.55 6.47 -46.88
N ARG A 10 28.72 5.39 -46.75
CA ARG A 10 27.65 5.28 -45.79
C ARG A 10 28.33 5.41 -44.40
N LYS A 11 27.92 6.38 -43.59
CA LYS A 11 28.33 6.45 -42.19
C LYS A 11 28.00 5.10 -41.55
N PRO A 12 28.90 4.55 -40.72
CA PRO A 12 28.58 3.35 -39.98
C PRO A 12 27.34 3.61 -39.12
N PHE A 13 26.38 2.70 -39.16
CA PHE A 13 25.14 2.75 -38.35
C PHE A 13 25.49 2.38 -36.91
N THR A 14 25.19 3.24 -35.96
CA THR A 14 25.50 3.06 -34.53
C THR A 14 24.28 2.57 -33.75
N ALA A 15 24.50 2.06 -32.54
CA ALA A 15 23.42 1.66 -31.66
C ALA A 15 22.45 2.83 -31.35
N GLN A 16 22.97 4.05 -31.24
CA GLN A 16 22.17 5.26 -31.03
C GLN A 16 21.22 5.55 -32.21
N ASP A 17 21.61 5.18 -33.44
CA ASP A 17 20.77 5.38 -34.62
C ASP A 17 19.54 4.46 -34.63
N THR A 18 19.61 3.30 -33.96
CA THR A 18 18.46 2.37 -33.75
C THR A 18 17.45 2.91 -32.75
N ILE A 19 17.86 3.74 -31.77
CA ILE A 19 17.00 4.27 -30.75
C ILE A 19 16.07 5.33 -31.35
N PRO A 20 14.73 5.14 -31.31
CA PRO A 20 13.80 5.85 -32.17
C PRO A 20 13.29 7.17 -31.59
N TYR A 21 14.10 7.95 -30.89
CA TYR A 21 13.70 9.30 -30.48
C TYR A 21 14.78 10.32 -30.85
N LYS A 22 14.41 11.58 -31.00
CA LYS A 22 15.31 12.67 -31.28
C LYS A 22 15.84 13.35 -30.04
N GLU A 23 14.95 13.62 -29.07
CA GLU A 23 15.26 14.37 -27.87
C GLU A 23 14.28 14.04 -26.73
N ILE A 24 14.79 13.96 -25.50
CA ILE A 24 13.99 13.89 -24.27
C ILE A 24 14.31 15.12 -23.43
N TYR A 25 13.29 15.93 -23.12
CA TYR A 25 13.40 17.16 -22.37
C TYR A 25 13.29 16.92 -20.87
N LYS A 26 13.75 17.90 -20.07
CA LYS A 26 13.73 17.81 -18.59
C LYS A 26 12.36 17.57 -17.98
N ASP A 27 11.31 18.12 -18.61
CA ASP A 27 9.91 18.00 -18.20
C ASP A 27 9.25 16.68 -18.65
N GLY A 28 10.04 15.72 -19.12
CA GLY A 28 9.58 14.41 -19.54
C GLY A 28 8.96 14.35 -20.92
N ILE A 29 8.88 15.44 -21.68
CA ILE A 29 8.44 15.40 -23.08
C ILE A 29 9.51 14.72 -23.92
N CYS A 30 9.10 13.77 -24.76
CA CYS A 30 9.96 13.10 -25.73
C CYS A 30 9.54 13.49 -27.13
N ARG A 31 10.49 13.95 -27.93
CA ARG A 31 10.34 14.17 -29.37
C ARG A 31 10.76 12.91 -30.11
N THR A 32 9.83 12.18 -30.67
CA THR A 32 10.10 10.91 -31.35
C THR A 32 10.37 11.11 -32.84
N ASP A 33 9.69 12.04 -33.49
CA ASP A 33 9.92 12.44 -34.87
C ASP A 33 9.76 13.96 -35.03
N ASP A 34 9.94 14.51 -36.23
CA ASP A 34 9.94 15.97 -36.43
C ASP A 34 8.68 16.65 -35.88
N ASN A 35 7.53 16.00 -35.96
CA ASN A 35 6.25 16.55 -35.54
C ASN A 35 5.53 15.67 -34.50
N TYR A 36 6.20 14.66 -33.91
CA TYR A 36 5.60 13.79 -32.92
C TYR A 36 6.23 13.98 -31.56
N TYR A 37 5.39 14.15 -30.55
CA TYR A 37 5.77 14.37 -29.15
C TYR A 37 4.97 13.47 -28.23
N SER A 38 5.64 12.89 -27.22
CA SER A 38 4.98 12.04 -26.24
C SER A 38 5.31 12.45 -24.80
N LYS A 39 4.41 12.10 -23.87
CA LYS A 39 4.61 12.21 -22.44
C LYS A 39 4.22 10.90 -21.77
N MET A 40 4.72 10.63 -20.58
CA MET A 40 4.58 9.35 -19.93
C MET A 40 4.20 9.54 -18.46
N VAL A 41 3.30 8.71 -17.99
CA VAL A 41 2.81 8.66 -16.61
C VAL A 41 2.99 7.24 -16.08
N GLN A 42 3.53 7.09 -14.89
CA GLN A 42 3.52 5.84 -14.16
C GLN A 42 2.21 5.73 -13.38
N PHE A 43 1.58 4.56 -13.37
CA PHE A 43 0.40 4.31 -12.57
C PHE A 43 0.55 3.03 -11.76
N TYR A 44 -0.20 2.96 -10.67
CA TYR A 44 -0.10 1.89 -9.69
C TYR A 44 -1.36 1.05 -9.69
N ASP A 45 -1.24 -0.16 -9.15
CA ASP A 45 -2.35 -1.10 -9.07
C ASP A 45 -3.42 -0.68 -8.07
N ILE A 46 -4.64 -1.10 -8.35
CA ILE A 46 -5.75 -1.20 -7.42
C ILE A 46 -6.16 -2.66 -7.28
N ASN A 47 -6.86 -2.98 -6.22
CA ASN A 47 -7.21 -4.37 -5.89
C ASN A 47 -8.39 -4.89 -6.74
N TYR A 48 -8.21 -4.92 -8.07
CA TYR A 48 -9.26 -5.32 -9.00
C TYR A 48 -9.62 -6.80 -8.88
N GLN A 49 -8.64 -7.70 -8.79
CA GLN A 49 -8.89 -9.15 -8.79
C GLN A 49 -9.67 -9.62 -7.56
N LEU A 50 -9.44 -9.00 -6.41
CA LEU A 50 -10.07 -9.36 -5.12
C LEU A 50 -11.30 -8.49 -4.79
N ALA A 51 -11.63 -7.50 -5.63
CA ALA A 51 -12.77 -6.61 -5.42
C ALA A 51 -14.11 -7.35 -5.52
N GLN A 52 -15.17 -6.78 -4.95
CA GLN A 52 -16.55 -7.26 -5.12
C GLN A 52 -17.00 -7.08 -6.56
N ASN A 53 -18.00 -7.85 -7.00
CA ASN A 53 -18.45 -7.80 -8.39
C ASN A 53 -18.95 -6.40 -8.78
N ASP A 54 -19.64 -5.71 -7.87
CA ASP A 54 -20.14 -4.34 -8.11
C ASP A 54 -18.98 -3.34 -8.25
N ASP A 55 -17.93 -3.48 -7.42
CA ASP A 55 -16.73 -2.67 -7.52
C ASP A 55 -15.95 -2.96 -8.81
N LYS A 56 -15.86 -4.25 -9.20
CA LYS A 56 -15.24 -4.64 -10.49
C LYS A 56 -15.97 -4.01 -11.67
N ALA A 57 -17.29 -4.05 -11.64
CA ALA A 57 -18.14 -3.44 -12.68
C ALA A 57 -17.89 -1.93 -12.74
N ALA A 58 -17.86 -1.25 -11.60
CA ALA A 58 -17.62 0.19 -11.53
C ALA A 58 -16.21 0.56 -12.04
N ILE A 59 -15.18 -0.20 -11.66
CA ILE A 59 -13.82 0.01 -12.16
C ILE A 59 -13.76 -0.21 -13.68
N PHE A 60 -14.42 -1.24 -14.19
CA PHE A 60 -14.48 -1.54 -15.62
C PHE A 60 -15.18 -0.43 -16.41
N GLU A 61 -16.32 0.07 -15.91
CA GLU A 61 -17.03 1.20 -16.53
C GLU A 61 -16.18 2.46 -16.54
N ASN A 62 -15.55 2.81 -15.42
CA ASN A 62 -14.64 3.95 -15.34
C ASN A 62 -13.44 3.80 -16.31
N TYR A 63 -12.95 2.58 -16.50
CA TYR A 63 -11.88 2.31 -17.47
C TYR A 63 -12.36 2.45 -18.92
N CYS A 64 -13.59 2.04 -19.23
CA CYS A 64 -14.22 2.32 -20.52
C CYS A 64 -14.36 3.82 -20.77
N GLU A 65 -14.81 4.59 -19.78
CA GLU A 65 -14.90 6.06 -19.88
C GLU A 65 -13.51 6.70 -20.06
N PHE A 66 -12.51 6.19 -19.36
CA PHE A 66 -11.13 6.63 -19.53
C PHE A 66 -10.64 6.42 -20.98
N LEU A 67 -10.82 5.23 -21.55
CA LEU A 67 -10.47 4.98 -22.96
C LEU A 67 -11.25 5.91 -23.89
N ASN A 68 -12.53 6.12 -23.64
CA ASN A 68 -13.37 7.03 -24.40
C ASN A 68 -12.97 8.52 -24.28
N SER A 69 -12.17 8.88 -23.27
CA SER A 69 -11.71 10.27 -23.12
C SER A 69 -10.70 10.70 -24.21
N PHE A 70 -10.02 9.74 -24.86
CA PHE A 70 -9.06 10.04 -25.91
C PHE A 70 -9.75 10.31 -27.26
N ASP A 71 -9.29 11.33 -27.94
CA ASP A 71 -9.70 11.63 -29.32
C ASP A 71 -8.75 10.96 -30.37
N SER A 72 -9.18 10.90 -31.62
CA SER A 72 -8.43 10.24 -32.72
C SER A 72 -7.07 10.90 -33.05
N SER A 73 -6.74 12.03 -32.42
CA SER A 73 -5.45 12.71 -32.60
C SER A 73 -4.41 12.33 -31.52
N VAL A 74 -4.80 11.47 -30.58
CA VAL A 74 -3.94 10.99 -29.49
C VAL A 74 -3.73 9.50 -29.68
N GLU A 75 -2.48 9.07 -29.75
CA GLU A 75 -2.09 7.67 -29.71
C GLU A 75 -1.67 7.32 -28.29
N VAL A 76 -2.16 6.20 -27.77
CA VAL A 76 -1.92 5.76 -26.40
C VAL A 76 -1.17 4.44 -26.42
N GLN A 77 -0.16 4.31 -25.59
CA GLN A 77 0.56 3.06 -25.34
C GLN A 77 0.50 2.77 -23.84
N ILE A 78 -0.06 1.61 -23.48
CA ILE A 78 0.01 1.10 -22.11
C ILE A 78 1.11 0.04 -22.07
N THR A 79 2.10 0.26 -21.21
CA THR A 79 3.28 -0.61 -21.09
C THR A 79 3.28 -1.25 -19.70
N PHE A 80 3.39 -2.57 -19.67
CA PHE A 80 3.62 -3.36 -18.48
C PHE A 80 5.04 -3.90 -18.55
N LEU A 81 5.82 -3.61 -17.54
CA LEU A 81 7.23 -3.95 -17.49
C LEU A 81 7.48 -4.87 -16.29
N ASN A 82 7.70 -6.16 -16.56
CA ASN A 82 8.17 -7.12 -15.58
C ASN A 82 9.67 -7.31 -15.80
N GLN A 83 10.48 -6.77 -14.92
CA GLN A 83 11.94 -6.85 -15.01
C GLN A 83 12.55 -7.38 -13.74
N GLN A 84 13.58 -8.20 -13.90
CA GLN A 84 14.49 -8.51 -12.80
C GLN A 84 15.20 -7.22 -12.36
N VAL A 85 15.01 -6.86 -11.10
CA VAL A 85 15.67 -5.70 -10.52
C VAL A 85 17.14 -6.03 -10.30
N ASN A 86 17.98 -5.03 -10.43
CA ASN A 86 19.33 -5.12 -9.92
C ASN A 86 19.26 -5.35 -8.40
N PHE A 87 19.50 -6.60 -7.98
CA PHE A 87 19.39 -7.05 -6.60
C PHE A 87 20.20 -6.16 -5.65
N ASP A 88 21.37 -5.66 -6.09
CA ASP A 88 22.27 -4.85 -5.27
C ASP A 88 21.70 -3.43 -5.02
N GLU A 89 20.95 -2.86 -5.97
CA GLU A 89 20.31 -1.54 -5.81
C GLU A 89 19.07 -1.65 -4.92
N TYR A 90 18.33 -2.75 -5.06
CA TYR A 90 17.14 -3.03 -4.25
C TYR A 90 17.50 -3.41 -2.83
N ALA A 91 18.57 -4.19 -2.65
CA ALA A 91 19.11 -4.57 -1.35
C ALA A 91 19.56 -3.36 -0.52
N LYS A 92 20.09 -2.30 -1.15
CA LYS A 92 20.44 -1.05 -0.45
C LYS A 92 19.24 -0.36 0.22
N ASN A 93 18.02 -0.53 -0.32
CA ASN A 93 16.81 0.00 0.29
C ASN A 93 16.28 -0.86 1.45
N ILE A 94 16.78 -2.08 1.58
CA ILE A 94 16.39 -3.05 2.60
C ILE A 94 17.43 -3.09 3.73
N ASP A 95 18.68 -2.76 3.44
CA ASP A 95 19.75 -2.75 4.43
C ASP A 95 19.48 -1.70 5.51
N ILE A 96 19.44 -2.16 6.76
CA ILE A 96 19.36 -1.27 7.91
C ILE A 96 20.78 -0.79 8.22
N PRO A 97 21.03 0.53 8.22
CA PRO A 97 22.34 1.06 8.52
C PRO A 97 22.77 0.73 9.95
N GLU A 98 24.07 0.50 10.15
CA GLU A 98 24.67 0.32 11.46
C GLU A 98 24.46 1.59 12.32
N GLN A 99 24.21 1.39 13.60
CA GLN A 99 24.06 2.45 14.60
C GLN A 99 25.11 2.26 15.70
N ASP A 100 25.35 3.30 16.49
CA ASP A 100 26.29 3.27 17.62
C ASP A 100 25.65 2.63 18.87
N ASP A 101 25.25 1.33 18.70
CA ASP A 101 24.63 0.54 19.75
C ASP A 101 25.06 -0.95 19.66
N CYS A 102 24.58 -1.79 20.57
CA CYS A 102 24.91 -3.22 20.62
C CYS A 102 24.03 -4.11 19.73
N PHE A 103 23.17 -3.55 18.85
CA PHE A 103 22.16 -4.30 18.09
C PHE A 103 22.51 -4.49 16.61
N ASN A 104 23.73 -4.15 16.19
CA ASN A 104 24.14 -4.25 14.77
C ASN A 104 24.13 -5.68 14.24
N ASP A 105 24.42 -6.67 15.07
CA ASP A 105 24.30 -8.09 14.70
C ASP A 105 22.85 -8.47 14.36
N ILE A 106 21.89 -7.96 15.12
CA ILE A 106 20.47 -8.19 14.88
C ILE A 106 20.01 -7.45 13.63
N ARG A 107 20.48 -6.20 13.39
CA ARG A 107 20.21 -5.45 12.15
C ARG A 107 20.70 -6.19 10.93
N LYS A 108 21.91 -6.74 11.00
CA LYS A 108 22.51 -7.52 9.91
C LYS A 108 21.72 -8.80 9.66
N GLU A 109 21.40 -9.59 10.70
CA GLU A 109 20.58 -10.81 10.58
C GLU A 109 19.23 -10.50 9.95
N TYR A 110 18.59 -9.41 10.38
CA TYR A 110 17.31 -8.98 9.83
C TYR A 110 17.41 -8.55 8.36
N SER A 111 18.44 -7.79 7.99
CA SER A 111 18.70 -7.40 6.60
C SER A 111 18.97 -8.61 5.72
N ASP A 112 19.76 -9.57 6.20
CA ASP A 112 20.07 -10.82 5.49
C ASP A 112 18.81 -11.69 5.33
N MET A 113 17.92 -11.72 6.33
CA MET A 113 16.62 -12.39 6.26
C MET A 113 15.74 -11.75 5.17
N LEU A 114 15.64 -10.43 5.11
CA LEU A 114 14.88 -9.73 4.08
C LEU A 114 15.43 -9.99 2.68
N LYS A 115 16.76 -10.00 2.51
CA LYS A 115 17.43 -10.37 1.24
C LYS A 115 17.12 -11.80 0.84
N MET A 116 17.12 -12.73 1.80
CA MET A 116 16.77 -14.12 1.54
C MET A 116 15.28 -14.27 1.16
N GLN A 117 14.37 -13.56 1.83
CA GLN A 117 12.95 -13.56 1.46
C GLN A 117 12.75 -12.96 0.06
N LEU A 118 13.42 -11.87 -0.25
CA LEU A 118 13.40 -11.26 -1.58
C LEU A 118 13.89 -12.23 -2.67
N SER A 119 14.93 -13.01 -2.38
CA SER A 119 15.47 -14.00 -3.34
C SER A 119 14.55 -15.22 -3.54
N LYS A 120 13.69 -15.53 -2.56
CA LYS A 120 12.68 -16.59 -2.64
C LYS A 120 11.37 -16.12 -3.27
N GLY A 121 11.10 -14.81 -3.28
CA GLY A 121 9.97 -14.21 -3.99
C GLY A 121 10.13 -14.37 -5.50
N ASN A 122 9.25 -13.81 -6.29
CA ASN A 122 9.20 -13.89 -7.76
C ASN A 122 10.53 -13.50 -8.46
N ASN A 123 11.63 -14.17 -8.12
CA ASN A 123 12.98 -13.96 -8.66
C ASN A 123 13.46 -12.48 -8.67
N GLY A 124 12.93 -11.65 -7.77
CA GLY A 124 13.23 -10.20 -7.72
C GLY A 124 12.61 -9.43 -8.88
N LEU A 125 11.52 -9.89 -9.47
CA LEU A 125 10.79 -9.19 -10.53
C LEU A 125 9.98 -8.04 -9.93
N VAL A 126 10.21 -6.85 -10.44
CA VAL A 126 9.37 -5.67 -10.17
C VAL A 126 8.46 -5.44 -11.37
N LYS A 127 7.16 -5.33 -11.07
CA LYS A 127 6.12 -5.03 -12.03
C LYS A 127 5.84 -3.53 -12.01
N THR A 128 6.12 -2.83 -13.11
CA THR A 128 5.80 -1.41 -13.26
C THR A 128 4.88 -1.18 -14.44
N LYS A 129 4.05 -0.15 -14.36
CA LYS A 129 3.02 0.14 -15.36
C LYS A 129 3.09 1.59 -15.76
N TYR A 130 3.03 1.80 -17.07
CA TYR A 130 3.16 3.11 -17.65
C TYR A 130 2.08 3.34 -18.70
N ILE A 131 1.62 4.58 -18.81
CA ILE A 131 0.86 5.05 -19.95
C ILE A 131 1.64 6.15 -20.65
N THR A 132 1.86 5.97 -21.94
CA THR A 132 2.50 6.96 -22.81
C THR A 132 1.45 7.43 -23.82
N PHE A 133 1.27 8.72 -23.91
CA PHE A 133 0.38 9.32 -24.90
C PHE A 133 1.19 10.24 -25.83
N SER A 134 0.92 10.12 -27.12
CA SER A 134 1.63 10.85 -28.18
C SER A 134 0.67 11.63 -29.06
N ILE A 135 1.14 12.77 -29.54
CA ILE A 135 0.40 13.68 -30.38
C ILE A 135 1.29 14.22 -31.50
N LYS A 136 0.65 14.58 -32.58
CA LYS A 136 1.28 15.37 -33.66
C LYS A 136 1.15 16.86 -33.34
N ALA A 137 2.26 17.62 -33.43
CA ALA A 137 2.27 19.05 -33.23
C ALA A 137 3.38 19.70 -34.06
N ASP A 138 3.18 20.94 -34.48
CA ASP A 138 4.11 21.67 -35.38
C ASP A 138 5.40 22.11 -34.63
N ASN A 139 5.31 22.30 -33.33
CA ASN A 139 6.45 22.73 -32.51
C ASN A 139 6.28 22.28 -31.05
N LEU A 140 7.38 22.33 -30.28
CA LEU A 140 7.43 21.92 -28.88
C LEU A 140 6.46 22.73 -28.00
N ARG A 141 6.28 24.03 -28.24
CA ARG A 141 5.41 24.88 -27.42
C ARG A 141 3.94 24.44 -27.49
N ASN A 142 3.47 24.18 -28.71
CA ASN A 142 2.11 23.69 -28.95
C ASN A 142 1.94 22.26 -28.40
N ALA A 143 2.96 21.40 -28.60
CA ALA A 143 2.98 20.06 -28.04
C ALA A 143 2.88 20.08 -26.51
N LYS A 144 3.68 20.89 -25.84
CA LYS A 144 3.73 21.00 -24.37
C LYS A 144 2.36 21.33 -23.78
N SER A 145 1.75 22.41 -24.23
CA SER A 145 0.43 22.85 -23.72
C SER A 145 -0.66 21.79 -23.90
N ARG A 146 -0.61 21.04 -25.02
CA ARG A 146 -1.58 19.98 -25.29
C ARG A 146 -1.31 18.73 -24.46
N LEU A 147 -0.05 18.31 -24.35
CA LEU A 147 0.36 17.15 -23.56
C LEU A 147 0.09 17.36 -22.05
N GLU A 148 0.32 18.56 -21.51
CA GLU A 148 0.00 18.89 -20.11
C GLU A 148 -1.51 18.78 -19.82
N ARG A 149 -2.36 19.17 -20.79
CA ARG A 149 -3.81 19.01 -20.65
C ARG A 149 -4.23 17.54 -20.65
N ILE A 150 -3.66 16.73 -21.56
CA ILE A 150 -3.93 15.30 -21.61
C ILE A 150 -3.43 14.64 -20.33
N GLU A 151 -2.24 15.00 -19.83
CA GLU A 151 -1.70 14.51 -18.57
C GLU A 151 -2.64 14.78 -17.38
N ALA A 152 -3.13 16.01 -17.26
CA ALA A 152 -4.07 16.36 -16.20
C ALA A 152 -5.37 15.52 -16.28
N SER A 153 -5.86 15.27 -17.51
CA SER A 153 -7.02 14.40 -17.72
C SER A 153 -6.72 12.95 -17.33
N VAL A 154 -5.57 12.41 -17.73
CA VAL A 154 -5.12 11.05 -17.39
C VAL A 154 -5.01 10.88 -15.87
N LEU A 155 -4.34 11.81 -15.18
CA LEU A 155 -4.19 11.76 -13.72
C LEU A 155 -5.55 11.82 -13.00
N ASN A 156 -6.46 12.66 -13.48
CA ASN A 156 -7.80 12.75 -12.90
C ASN A 156 -8.61 11.44 -13.10
N ASN A 157 -8.54 10.82 -14.27
CA ASN A 157 -9.24 9.57 -14.53
C ASN A 157 -8.68 8.41 -13.65
N PHE A 158 -7.37 8.30 -13.49
CA PHE A 158 -6.79 7.32 -12.56
C PHE A 158 -7.24 7.57 -11.12
N LYS A 159 -7.31 8.84 -10.69
CA LYS A 159 -7.84 9.20 -9.37
C LYS A 159 -9.30 8.80 -9.19
N VAL A 160 -10.15 8.96 -10.21
CA VAL A 160 -11.56 8.50 -10.20
C VAL A 160 -11.64 6.98 -10.06
N MET A 161 -10.78 6.24 -10.74
CA MET A 161 -10.67 4.78 -10.60
C MET A 161 -10.07 4.33 -9.26
N GLY A 162 -9.58 5.27 -8.43
CA GLY A 162 -8.92 4.97 -7.16
C GLY A 162 -7.44 4.59 -7.29
N ALA A 163 -6.86 4.70 -8.48
CA ALA A 163 -5.45 4.40 -8.73
C ALA A 163 -4.57 5.64 -8.55
N MET A 164 -3.39 5.45 -7.96
CA MET A 164 -2.35 6.47 -7.94
C MET A 164 -1.68 6.55 -9.31
N ALA A 165 -1.31 7.76 -9.73
CA ALA A 165 -0.57 7.98 -10.97
C ALA A 165 0.32 9.21 -10.83
N GLU A 166 1.55 9.14 -11.40
CA GLU A 166 2.56 10.17 -11.30
C GLU A 166 3.19 10.46 -12.67
N PRO A 167 3.31 11.75 -13.08
CA PRO A 167 3.97 12.09 -14.32
C PRO A 167 5.48 11.90 -14.18
N LEU A 168 6.12 11.37 -15.23
CA LEU A 168 7.56 11.12 -15.25
C LEU A 168 8.31 12.29 -15.89
N ASN A 169 9.41 12.67 -15.22
CA ASN A 169 10.36 13.63 -15.78
C ASN A 169 11.35 12.98 -16.77
N GLY A 170 12.22 13.79 -17.39
CA GLY A 170 13.12 13.29 -18.41
C GLY A 170 14.19 12.32 -17.90
N VAL A 171 14.66 12.47 -16.67
CA VAL A 171 15.65 11.57 -16.06
C VAL A 171 15.02 10.21 -15.78
N GLU A 172 13.81 10.20 -15.24
CA GLU A 172 13.05 8.98 -14.96
C GLU A 172 12.73 8.19 -16.24
N ARG A 173 12.31 8.89 -17.30
CA ARG A 173 12.10 8.25 -18.62
C ARG A 173 13.38 7.66 -19.19
N LEU A 174 14.50 8.37 -19.09
CA LEU A 174 15.80 7.87 -19.54
C LEU A 174 16.25 6.65 -18.73
N LYS A 175 16.00 6.65 -17.41
CA LYS A 175 16.29 5.49 -16.55
C LYS A 175 15.51 4.25 -17.02
N ILE A 176 14.21 4.38 -17.28
CA ILE A 176 13.38 3.26 -17.74
C ILE A 176 13.91 2.72 -19.09
N LEU A 177 14.25 3.60 -20.02
CA LEU A 177 14.81 3.19 -21.31
C LEU A 177 16.18 2.53 -21.16
N HIS A 178 17.04 3.04 -20.26
CA HIS A 178 18.31 2.42 -19.93
C HIS A 178 18.11 1.01 -19.37
N ASP A 179 17.24 0.84 -18.41
CA ASP A 179 16.98 -0.42 -17.74
C ASP A 179 16.41 -1.48 -18.71
N VAL A 180 15.57 -1.06 -19.66
CA VAL A 180 15.05 -1.94 -20.73
C VAL A 180 16.16 -2.33 -21.73
N MET A 181 17.08 -1.42 -22.04
CA MET A 181 18.10 -1.67 -23.08
C MET A 181 19.39 -2.30 -22.57
N ASN A 182 19.65 -2.24 -21.27
CA ASN A 182 20.88 -2.71 -20.63
C ASN A 182 20.60 -3.77 -19.56
N MET A 183 19.74 -4.73 -19.84
CA MET A 183 19.37 -5.81 -18.92
C MET A 183 20.54 -6.75 -18.57
N ASP A 184 21.60 -6.76 -19.38
CA ASP A 184 22.79 -7.57 -19.18
C ASP A 184 23.85 -6.90 -18.30
N THR A 185 23.72 -5.62 -18.00
CA THR A 185 24.67 -4.88 -17.17
C THR A 185 24.09 -4.64 -15.79
N LYS A 186 24.96 -4.75 -14.76
CA LYS A 186 24.61 -4.41 -13.37
C LYS A 186 24.92 -2.95 -13.05
N GLU A 187 25.28 -2.15 -14.06
CA GLU A 187 25.65 -0.75 -13.85
C GLU A 187 24.40 0.08 -13.54
N SER A 188 24.45 0.84 -12.45
CA SER A 188 23.39 1.77 -12.09
C SER A 188 23.37 2.97 -13.06
N PHE A 189 22.20 3.39 -13.47
CA PHE A 189 22.01 4.55 -14.34
C PHE A 189 22.40 5.85 -13.62
N HIS A 190 23.42 6.53 -14.14
CA HIS A 190 23.89 7.82 -13.65
C HIS A 190 23.79 8.89 -14.71
N PHE A 191 22.78 9.73 -14.64
CA PHE A 191 22.55 10.80 -15.60
C PHE A 191 21.98 12.06 -14.93
N HIS A 192 22.50 13.20 -15.35
CA HIS A 192 21.84 14.50 -15.15
C HIS A 192 22.09 15.39 -16.38
N TYR A 193 21.14 16.26 -16.70
CA TYR A 193 21.21 17.10 -17.91
C TYR A 193 22.43 18.01 -17.98
N GLY A 194 23.08 18.33 -16.88
CA GLY A 194 24.34 19.05 -16.85
C GLY A 194 25.50 18.32 -17.51
N MET A 195 25.42 16.99 -17.60
CA MET A 195 26.44 16.19 -18.32
C MET A 195 26.38 16.44 -19.83
N VAL A 196 25.22 16.49 -20.42
CA VAL A 196 24.99 16.79 -21.85
C VAL A 196 25.62 18.12 -22.20
N ALA A 197 25.38 19.16 -21.42
CA ALA A 197 25.92 20.50 -21.65
C ALA A 197 27.46 20.58 -21.54
N LYS A 198 28.05 19.74 -20.67
CA LYS A 198 29.49 19.73 -20.42
C LYS A 198 30.28 18.86 -21.41
N THR A 199 29.72 17.71 -21.81
CA THR A 199 30.41 16.70 -22.61
C THR A 199 30.09 16.78 -24.10
N GLY A 200 28.96 17.41 -24.46
CA GLY A 200 28.46 17.40 -25.85
C GLY A 200 27.84 16.06 -26.28
N LEU A 201 27.73 15.08 -25.35
CA LEU A 201 27.06 13.81 -25.58
C LEU A 201 25.55 14.01 -25.66
N GLN A 202 24.86 13.13 -26.39
CA GLN A 202 23.40 13.11 -26.47
C GLN A 202 22.82 12.20 -25.36
N THR A 203 21.56 12.37 -25.04
CA THR A 203 20.88 11.50 -24.06
C THR A 203 20.89 10.02 -24.45
N LYS A 204 20.96 9.74 -25.77
CA LYS A 204 21.09 8.38 -26.31
C LYS A 204 22.38 7.66 -25.91
N ASP A 205 23.46 8.41 -25.73
CA ASP A 205 24.77 7.85 -25.38
C ASP A 205 24.77 7.26 -23.95
N PHE A 206 23.87 7.70 -23.10
CA PHE A 206 23.72 7.21 -21.72
C PHE A 206 22.78 6.01 -21.57
N ILE A 207 22.02 5.67 -22.61
CA ILE A 207 21.03 4.59 -22.56
C ILE A 207 21.28 3.50 -23.60
N ALA A 208 22.11 3.76 -24.62
CA ALA A 208 22.36 2.81 -25.70
C ALA A 208 23.08 1.57 -25.17
N PRO A 209 22.66 0.37 -25.55
CA PRO A 209 23.39 -0.87 -25.28
C PRO A 209 24.67 -0.92 -26.13
N THR A 210 25.52 -1.90 -25.84
CA THR A 210 26.76 -2.10 -26.61
C THR A 210 26.54 -2.35 -28.11
N GLY A 211 25.36 -2.84 -28.49
CA GLY A 211 24.97 -3.01 -29.89
C GLY A 211 23.65 -3.75 -30.06
N PHE A 212 23.09 -3.66 -31.25
CA PHE A 212 21.92 -4.43 -31.70
C PHE A 212 22.28 -5.37 -32.84
N ASP A 213 21.68 -6.58 -32.83
CA ASP A 213 21.81 -7.55 -33.93
C ASP A 213 20.42 -8.07 -34.35
N PHE A 214 19.95 -7.67 -35.55
CA PHE A 214 18.66 -8.06 -36.14
C PHE A 214 18.83 -8.99 -37.35
N ARG A 215 19.98 -9.67 -37.51
CA ARG A 215 20.21 -10.57 -38.64
C ARG A 215 19.31 -11.79 -38.65
N ASN A 216 18.71 -12.14 -37.51
CA ASN A 216 17.77 -13.24 -37.44
C ASN A 216 16.34 -12.75 -37.70
N ASP A 217 15.49 -13.60 -38.32
CA ASP A 217 14.12 -13.28 -38.67
C ASP A 217 13.14 -13.29 -37.51
N SER A 218 13.45 -14.02 -36.45
CA SER A 218 12.50 -14.33 -35.36
C SER A 218 12.96 -13.95 -33.97
N TYR A 219 14.17 -13.42 -33.82
CA TYR A 219 14.71 -12.88 -32.57
C TYR A 219 15.80 -11.84 -32.85
N PHE A 220 16.15 -11.06 -31.88
CA PHE A 220 17.24 -10.09 -31.93
C PHE A 220 18.19 -10.24 -30.74
N ARG A 221 19.33 -9.59 -30.83
CA ARG A 221 20.24 -9.43 -29.66
C ARG A 221 20.42 -7.96 -29.34
N MET A 222 20.46 -7.68 -28.06
CA MET A 222 20.71 -6.35 -27.48
C MET A 222 21.79 -6.51 -26.41
N GLY A 223 23.00 -6.05 -26.71
CA GLY A 223 24.17 -6.41 -25.94
C GLY A 223 24.40 -7.92 -25.93
N GLN A 224 24.39 -8.53 -24.75
CA GLN A 224 24.45 -9.98 -24.57
C GLN A 224 23.06 -10.63 -24.43
N THR A 225 22.01 -9.83 -24.25
CA THR A 225 20.63 -10.31 -24.06
C THR A 225 19.98 -10.72 -25.39
N PHE A 226 19.32 -11.86 -25.40
CA PHE A 226 18.48 -12.32 -26.50
C PHE A 226 17.07 -11.81 -26.28
N GLY A 227 16.44 -11.21 -27.28
CA GLY A 227 15.09 -10.69 -27.25
C GLY A 227 14.22 -11.24 -28.38
N CYS A 228 12.94 -11.41 -28.13
CA CYS A 228 11.95 -11.80 -29.12
C CYS A 228 10.67 -10.99 -28.92
N VAL A 229 10.21 -10.30 -29.95
CA VAL A 229 8.91 -9.66 -29.95
C VAL A 229 7.89 -10.53 -30.67
N SER A 230 6.77 -10.70 -30.02
CA SER A 230 5.61 -11.47 -30.50
C SER A 230 4.36 -10.59 -30.40
N TYR A 231 3.30 -10.94 -31.11
CA TYR A 231 2.02 -10.28 -31.01
C TYR A 231 0.91 -11.26 -30.63
N LEU A 232 -0.10 -10.74 -29.94
CA LEU A 232 -1.29 -11.50 -29.58
C LEU A 232 -2.27 -11.54 -30.74
N GLN A 233 -2.57 -12.73 -31.22
CA GLN A 233 -3.63 -13.01 -32.18
C GLN A 233 -4.85 -13.50 -31.42
N ILE A 234 -5.88 -12.69 -31.36
CA ILE A 234 -7.14 -13.01 -30.69
C ILE A 234 -8.00 -13.81 -31.67
N THR A 235 -8.26 -15.06 -31.34
CA THR A 235 -9.11 -15.97 -32.15
C THR A 235 -10.41 -16.32 -31.41
N SER A 236 -10.48 -15.99 -30.11
CA SER A 236 -11.68 -16.20 -29.31
C SER A 236 -12.78 -15.20 -29.68
N PRO A 237 -14.05 -15.62 -29.72
CA PRO A 237 -15.19 -14.70 -29.83
C PRO A 237 -15.41 -13.94 -28.51
N GLU A 238 -15.05 -14.51 -27.38
CA GLU A 238 -15.16 -13.91 -26.04
C GLU A 238 -13.79 -13.92 -25.36
N LEU A 239 -13.43 -12.79 -24.77
CA LEU A 239 -12.23 -12.61 -23.96
C LEU A 239 -12.61 -12.50 -22.48
N THR A 240 -11.66 -12.82 -21.61
CA THR A 240 -11.77 -12.63 -20.18
C THR A 240 -10.66 -11.69 -19.68
N ASP A 241 -10.96 -10.96 -18.61
CA ASP A 241 -10.02 -10.06 -17.91
C ASP A 241 -8.81 -10.79 -17.30
N LYS A 242 -8.85 -12.13 -17.25
CA LYS A 242 -7.77 -12.96 -16.70
C LYS A 242 -6.57 -13.14 -17.62
N LEU A 243 -6.73 -12.99 -18.93
CA LEU A 243 -5.64 -13.20 -19.89
C LEU A 243 -4.43 -12.31 -19.59
N LEU A 244 -4.66 -11.01 -19.46
CA LEU A 244 -3.58 -10.06 -19.16
C LEU A 244 -2.96 -10.34 -17.77
N ALA A 245 -3.77 -10.65 -16.77
CA ALA A 245 -3.31 -10.98 -15.43
C ALA A 245 -2.41 -12.22 -15.42
N ASP A 246 -2.84 -13.33 -16.04
CA ASP A 246 -2.06 -14.58 -16.12
C ASP A 246 -0.74 -14.37 -16.91
N LEU A 247 -0.73 -13.49 -17.93
CA LEU A 247 0.49 -13.14 -18.66
C LEU A 247 1.46 -12.33 -17.77
N LEU A 248 0.95 -11.40 -16.98
CA LEU A 248 1.76 -10.58 -16.06
C LEU A 248 2.24 -11.36 -14.84
N ASP A 249 1.62 -12.50 -14.52
CA ASP A 249 2.05 -13.38 -13.43
C ASP A 249 3.18 -14.33 -13.83
N LEU A 250 3.60 -14.31 -15.10
CA LEU A 250 4.78 -15.06 -15.53
C LEU A 250 6.04 -14.57 -14.80
N GLU A 251 6.77 -15.50 -14.18
CA GLU A 251 7.99 -15.21 -13.38
C GLU A 251 9.24 -15.04 -14.26
N GLU A 252 9.12 -14.31 -15.37
CA GLU A 252 10.20 -14.08 -16.33
C GLU A 252 10.19 -12.63 -16.83
N ASN A 253 11.29 -12.18 -17.41
CA ASN A 253 11.35 -10.85 -18.01
C ASN A 253 10.37 -10.76 -19.20
N LEU A 254 9.41 -9.88 -19.04
CA LEU A 254 8.33 -9.69 -20.01
C LEU A 254 7.94 -8.22 -20.08
N ILE A 255 7.86 -7.69 -21.28
CA ILE A 255 7.30 -6.36 -21.55
C ILE A 255 6.06 -6.55 -22.41
N ILE A 256 4.92 -6.12 -21.91
CA ILE A 256 3.66 -6.09 -22.67
C ILE A 256 3.35 -4.66 -23.04
N ASN A 257 3.03 -4.45 -24.32
CA ASN A 257 2.63 -3.16 -24.84
C ASN A 257 1.29 -3.25 -25.56
N MET A 258 0.38 -2.40 -25.15
CA MET A 258 -0.91 -2.20 -25.81
C MET A 258 -0.89 -0.83 -26.47
N HIS A 259 -0.81 -0.80 -27.81
CA HIS A 259 -0.96 0.44 -28.57
C HIS A 259 -2.43 0.59 -28.95
N LEU A 260 -2.99 1.73 -28.61
CA LEU A 260 -4.39 2.08 -28.83
C LEU A 260 -4.46 3.37 -29.62
N ARG A 261 -5.11 3.30 -30.79
CA ARG A 261 -5.39 4.45 -31.63
C ARG A 261 -6.89 4.58 -31.82
N PRO A 262 -7.52 5.60 -31.20
CA PRO A 262 -8.95 5.82 -31.40
C PRO A 262 -9.26 6.17 -32.85
N ILE A 263 -10.27 5.55 -33.46
CA ILE A 263 -10.75 5.87 -34.79
C ILE A 263 -11.76 7.02 -34.69
N ASP A 264 -11.67 7.98 -35.62
CA ASP A 264 -12.66 9.06 -35.66
C ASP A 264 -14.09 8.50 -35.80
N PRO A 265 -15.03 8.87 -34.93
CA PRO A 265 -16.38 8.28 -34.95
C PRO A 265 -17.12 8.43 -36.27
N LYS A 266 -16.90 9.55 -36.98
CA LYS A 266 -17.53 9.78 -38.28
C LYS A 266 -16.93 8.88 -39.35
N ALA A 267 -15.60 8.68 -39.30
CA ALA A 267 -14.91 7.77 -40.19
C ALA A 267 -15.33 6.31 -39.94
N ALA A 268 -15.43 5.91 -38.63
CA ALA A 268 -15.89 4.59 -38.24
C ALA A 268 -17.30 4.27 -38.73
N ILE A 269 -18.28 5.16 -38.51
CA ILE A 269 -19.67 5.00 -38.96
C ILE A 269 -19.73 4.93 -40.47
N LYS A 270 -18.96 5.78 -41.18
CA LYS A 270 -18.92 5.76 -42.64
C LYS A 270 -18.36 4.44 -43.18
N SER A 271 -17.31 3.93 -42.59
CA SER A 271 -16.70 2.63 -42.97
C SER A 271 -17.66 1.48 -42.75
N LEU A 272 -18.30 1.38 -41.58
CA LEU A 272 -19.27 0.34 -41.25
C LEU A 272 -20.49 0.37 -42.19
N LYS A 273 -21.04 1.57 -42.48
CA LYS A 273 -22.13 1.73 -43.41
C LYS A 273 -21.74 1.28 -44.83
N SER A 274 -20.49 1.56 -45.26
CA SER A 274 -19.98 1.10 -46.53
C SER A 274 -19.86 -0.44 -46.57
N THR A 275 -19.33 -1.03 -45.49
CA THR A 275 -19.22 -2.48 -45.36
C THR A 275 -20.60 -3.14 -45.35
N LEU A 276 -21.56 -2.62 -44.59
CA LEU A 276 -22.93 -3.12 -44.54
C LEU A 276 -23.58 -3.07 -45.95
N SER A 277 -23.40 -1.95 -46.68
CA SER A 277 -23.90 -1.82 -48.07
C SER A 277 -23.29 -2.85 -49.03
N ASN A 278 -21.98 -3.16 -48.82
CA ASN A 278 -21.31 -4.19 -49.64
C ASN A 278 -21.82 -5.61 -49.30
N ILE A 279 -22.04 -5.91 -48.01
CA ILE A 279 -22.62 -7.18 -47.56
C ILE A 279 -24.04 -7.33 -48.10
N GLN A 280 -24.87 -6.27 -48.10
CA GLN A 280 -26.21 -6.29 -48.66
C GLN A 280 -26.16 -6.56 -50.18
N LYS A 281 -25.22 -5.98 -50.93
CA LYS A 281 -25.01 -6.29 -52.34
C LYS A 281 -24.63 -7.75 -52.56
N MET A 282 -23.69 -8.29 -51.74
CA MET A 282 -23.30 -9.70 -51.79
C MET A 282 -24.52 -10.61 -51.52
N LYS A 283 -25.33 -10.27 -50.51
CA LYS A 283 -26.59 -10.97 -50.21
C LYS A 283 -27.54 -11.03 -51.40
N ILE A 284 -27.74 -9.88 -52.06
CA ILE A 284 -28.58 -9.80 -53.27
C ILE A 284 -27.99 -10.62 -54.43
N GLU A 285 -26.67 -10.64 -54.59
CA GLU A 285 -26.00 -11.45 -55.63
C GLU A 285 -26.15 -12.95 -55.37
N GLU A 286 -26.01 -13.40 -54.14
CA GLU A 286 -26.24 -14.80 -53.78
C GLU A 286 -27.69 -15.22 -53.89
N GLN A 287 -28.65 -14.35 -53.52
CA GLN A 287 -30.07 -14.57 -53.75
C GLN A 287 -30.39 -14.74 -55.28
N LYS A 288 -29.79 -13.89 -56.12
CA LYS A 288 -29.96 -14.01 -57.56
C LYS A 288 -29.35 -15.32 -58.11
N LYS A 289 -28.24 -15.77 -57.58
CA LYS A 289 -27.64 -17.07 -57.94
C LYS A 289 -28.52 -18.25 -57.51
N ALA A 290 -29.05 -18.22 -56.24
CA ALA A 290 -29.96 -19.25 -55.76
C ALA A 290 -31.18 -19.40 -56.64
N VAL A 291 -31.85 -18.30 -57.01
CA VAL A 291 -33.00 -18.31 -57.91
C VAL A 291 -32.64 -18.85 -59.30
N ARG A 292 -31.50 -18.46 -59.87
CA ARG A 292 -31.02 -19.01 -61.14
C ARG A 292 -30.73 -20.48 -61.12
N SER A 293 -30.36 -21.02 -59.96
CA SER A 293 -30.07 -22.42 -59.72
C SER A 293 -31.28 -23.23 -59.24
N GLY A 294 -32.49 -22.61 -59.20
CA GLY A 294 -33.73 -23.30 -58.84
C GLY A 294 -33.92 -23.50 -57.32
N TYR A 295 -33.14 -22.79 -56.49
CA TYR A 295 -33.26 -22.80 -55.03
C TYR A 295 -34.07 -21.60 -54.54
N ASP A 296 -34.58 -21.73 -53.29
CA ASP A 296 -35.33 -20.66 -52.62
C ASP A 296 -34.43 -19.43 -52.36
N MET A 297 -35.01 -18.23 -52.46
CA MET A 297 -34.36 -16.95 -52.22
C MET A 297 -33.84 -16.81 -50.78
N ASP A 298 -34.39 -17.56 -49.81
CA ASP A 298 -34.02 -17.52 -48.43
C ASP A 298 -32.76 -18.37 -48.12
N ILE A 299 -32.25 -19.13 -49.10
CA ILE A 299 -31.01 -19.87 -48.97
C ILE A 299 -29.82 -18.96 -49.24
N ILE A 300 -29.37 -18.28 -48.19
CA ILE A 300 -28.18 -17.44 -48.14
C ILE A 300 -27.08 -18.15 -47.36
N PRO A 301 -25.82 -18.11 -47.85
CA PRO A 301 -24.72 -18.60 -47.02
C PRO A 301 -24.75 -17.97 -45.62
N THR A 302 -24.74 -18.80 -44.60
CA THR A 302 -24.80 -18.36 -43.19
C THR A 302 -23.76 -17.28 -42.86
N ASP A 303 -22.56 -17.40 -43.42
CA ASP A 303 -21.48 -16.43 -43.23
C ASP A 303 -21.88 -14.99 -43.61
N ILE A 304 -22.59 -14.81 -44.75
CA ILE A 304 -23.01 -13.48 -45.21
C ILE A 304 -24.12 -12.90 -44.33
N SER A 305 -25.03 -13.74 -43.80
CA SER A 305 -26.08 -13.30 -42.88
C SER A 305 -25.47 -12.87 -41.55
N THR A 306 -24.64 -13.72 -40.96
CA THR A 306 -23.98 -13.45 -39.65
C THR A 306 -23.10 -12.22 -39.74
N TYR A 307 -22.28 -12.07 -40.79
CA TYR A 307 -21.47 -10.84 -40.96
C TYR A 307 -22.34 -9.58 -41.09
N GLY A 308 -23.49 -9.68 -41.72
CA GLY A 308 -24.42 -8.56 -41.83
C GLY A 308 -24.99 -8.15 -40.46
N GLU A 309 -25.43 -9.13 -39.68
CA GLU A 309 -25.96 -8.93 -38.33
C GLU A 309 -24.89 -8.38 -37.39
N ASP A 310 -23.66 -8.89 -37.43
CA ASP A 310 -22.53 -8.40 -36.62
C ASP A 310 -22.19 -6.93 -36.93
N VAL A 311 -22.12 -6.56 -38.20
CA VAL A 311 -21.83 -5.17 -38.61
C VAL A 311 -22.95 -4.23 -38.22
N GLU A 312 -24.23 -4.66 -38.31
CA GLU A 312 -25.39 -3.88 -37.91
C GLU A 312 -25.42 -3.72 -36.38
N GLY A 313 -25.12 -4.80 -35.60
CA GLY A 313 -24.96 -4.79 -34.16
C GLY A 313 -23.89 -3.78 -33.75
N LEU A 314 -22.71 -3.84 -34.33
CA LEU A 314 -21.60 -2.93 -34.09
C LEU A 314 -21.94 -1.47 -34.39
N LEU A 315 -22.66 -1.23 -35.49
CA LEU A 315 -23.14 0.11 -35.84
C LEU A 315 -24.10 0.66 -34.78
N ASN A 316 -25.01 -0.17 -34.32
CA ASN A 316 -25.96 0.19 -33.26
C ASN A 316 -25.24 0.49 -31.92
N GLU A 317 -24.23 -0.29 -31.54
CA GLU A 317 -23.42 -0.05 -30.32
C GLU A 317 -22.69 1.30 -30.37
N ILE A 318 -22.07 1.62 -31.52
CA ILE A 318 -21.38 2.91 -31.70
C ILE A 318 -22.37 4.09 -31.65
N GLN A 319 -23.60 3.92 -32.20
CA GLN A 319 -24.57 5.00 -32.26
C GLN A 319 -25.37 5.18 -30.95
N SER A 320 -25.60 4.12 -30.18
CA SER A 320 -26.51 4.14 -29.03
C SER A 320 -25.83 3.98 -27.65
N ARG A 321 -24.62 3.38 -27.60
CA ARG A 321 -23.96 3.01 -26.34
C ARG A 321 -22.66 3.76 -26.02
N ASN A 322 -22.36 4.85 -26.72
CA ASN A 322 -21.11 5.61 -26.57
C ASN A 322 -19.84 4.77 -26.79
N GLU A 323 -19.94 3.68 -27.56
CA GLU A 323 -18.79 2.87 -27.96
C GLU A 323 -17.93 3.59 -29.00
N LYS A 324 -16.61 3.54 -28.83
CA LYS A 324 -15.63 3.96 -29.86
C LYS A 324 -14.94 2.75 -30.47
N LEU A 325 -14.37 2.92 -31.65
CA LEU A 325 -13.48 1.92 -32.23
C LEU A 325 -12.02 2.30 -32.01
N PHE A 326 -11.23 1.31 -31.66
CA PHE A 326 -9.79 1.42 -31.47
C PHE A 326 -9.06 0.47 -32.40
N GLU A 327 -7.97 0.94 -33.02
CA GLU A 327 -6.94 0.07 -33.57
C GLU A 327 -6.05 -0.38 -32.42
N LEU A 328 -6.14 -1.65 -32.05
CA LEU A 328 -5.34 -2.27 -30.99
C LEU A 328 -4.18 -3.06 -31.60
N THR A 329 -2.97 -2.82 -31.12
CA THR A 329 -1.80 -3.69 -31.30
C THR A 329 -1.34 -4.18 -29.93
N PHE A 330 -1.31 -5.49 -29.71
CA PHE A 330 -0.87 -6.10 -28.47
C PHE A 330 0.43 -6.85 -28.70
N LEU A 331 1.53 -6.32 -28.18
CA LEU A 331 2.88 -6.86 -28.33
C LEU A 331 3.41 -7.41 -27.01
N LEU A 332 4.22 -8.47 -27.11
CA LEU A 332 4.92 -9.07 -25.99
C LEU A 332 6.40 -9.17 -26.37
N MET A 333 7.27 -8.58 -25.58
CA MET A 333 8.72 -8.73 -25.71
C MET A 333 9.23 -9.58 -24.55
N ASN A 334 9.77 -10.75 -24.87
CA ASN A 334 10.47 -11.62 -23.94
C ASN A 334 11.99 -11.45 -24.10
N THR A 335 12.72 -11.51 -23.01
CA THR A 335 14.19 -11.43 -23.02
C THR A 335 14.80 -12.52 -22.14
N ALA A 336 16.00 -12.98 -22.51
CA ALA A 336 16.74 -13.99 -21.76
C ALA A 336 18.25 -13.92 -22.05
N ASP A 337 19.06 -14.51 -21.19
CA ASP A 337 20.54 -14.56 -21.30
C ASP A 337 21.01 -15.45 -22.45
N ASN A 338 20.17 -16.43 -22.85
CA ASN A 338 20.50 -17.33 -23.95
C ASN A 338 19.26 -17.71 -24.75
N LYS A 339 19.49 -18.13 -25.99
CA LYS A 339 18.40 -18.44 -26.93
C LYS A 339 17.48 -19.59 -26.45
N ARG A 340 18.03 -20.63 -25.81
CA ARG A 340 17.21 -21.76 -25.34
C ARG A 340 16.23 -21.33 -24.26
N LYS A 341 16.69 -20.50 -23.33
CA LYS A 341 15.82 -19.93 -22.28
C LYS A 341 14.76 -19.03 -22.92
N LEU A 342 15.14 -18.17 -23.88
CA LEU A 342 14.20 -17.34 -24.63
C LEU A 342 13.11 -18.16 -25.31
N ASP A 343 13.47 -19.23 -26.02
CA ASP A 343 12.50 -20.10 -26.69
C ASP A 343 11.54 -20.76 -25.69
N ASN A 344 12.02 -21.18 -24.52
CA ASN A 344 11.18 -21.73 -23.44
C ASN A 344 10.19 -20.69 -22.90
N ILE A 345 10.64 -19.45 -22.63
CA ILE A 345 9.79 -18.37 -22.14
C ILE A 345 8.69 -18.05 -23.16
N VAL A 346 9.04 -17.91 -24.43
CA VAL A 346 8.05 -17.66 -25.49
C VAL A 346 7.05 -18.80 -25.60
N TYR A 347 7.48 -20.05 -25.41
CA TYR A 347 6.59 -21.19 -25.39
C TYR A 347 5.62 -21.18 -24.19
N GLN A 348 6.11 -20.85 -22.99
CA GLN A 348 5.27 -20.69 -21.79
C GLN A 348 4.25 -19.58 -21.98
N THR A 349 4.69 -18.43 -22.49
CA THR A 349 3.82 -17.28 -22.78
C THR A 349 2.72 -17.66 -23.79
N ALA A 350 3.07 -18.43 -24.83
CA ALA A 350 2.11 -18.94 -25.80
C ALA A 350 1.11 -19.94 -25.17
N GLY A 351 1.55 -20.78 -24.25
CA GLY A 351 0.70 -21.71 -23.51
C GLY A 351 -0.37 -21.00 -22.68
N ILE A 352 -0.01 -19.89 -22.04
CA ILE A 352 -0.97 -19.04 -21.30
C ILE A 352 -2.04 -18.48 -22.24
N ALA A 353 -1.65 -17.93 -23.39
CA ALA A 353 -2.61 -17.38 -24.36
C ALA A 353 -3.56 -18.47 -24.93
N GLN A 354 -3.05 -19.69 -25.17
CA GLN A 354 -3.86 -20.81 -25.65
C GLN A 354 -4.97 -21.22 -24.67
N LYS A 355 -4.75 -21.10 -23.36
CA LYS A 355 -5.77 -21.31 -22.33
C LYS A 355 -7.01 -20.44 -22.53
N TYR A 356 -6.83 -19.27 -23.17
CA TYR A 356 -7.89 -18.30 -23.46
C TYR A 356 -8.26 -18.28 -24.94
N ASN A 357 -7.99 -19.33 -25.71
CA ASN A 357 -8.23 -19.40 -27.13
C ASN A 357 -7.60 -18.27 -27.95
N CYS A 358 -6.42 -17.83 -27.54
CA CYS A 358 -5.60 -16.84 -28.22
C CYS A 358 -4.27 -17.45 -28.63
N ASN A 359 -3.64 -16.89 -29.66
CA ASN A 359 -2.34 -17.33 -30.13
C ASN A 359 -1.30 -16.22 -29.96
N ILE A 360 -0.09 -16.57 -29.56
CA ILE A 360 1.06 -15.65 -29.60
C ILE A 360 1.92 -16.05 -30.78
N ARG A 361 2.16 -15.12 -31.68
CA ARG A 361 2.98 -15.30 -32.86
C ARG A 361 4.17 -14.36 -32.87
N ARG A 362 5.39 -14.91 -33.12
CA ARG A 362 6.61 -14.10 -33.27
C ARG A 362 6.49 -13.18 -34.49
N LEU A 363 6.99 -11.97 -34.37
CA LEU A 363 7.20 -11.09 -35.51
C LEU A 363 8.33 -11.66 -36.36
N GLN A 364 8.03 -11.98 -37.62
CA GLN A 364 9.04 -12.47 -38.57
C GLN A 364 9.50 -11.31 -39.46
N TYR A 365 10.81 -11.15 -39.60
CA TYR A 365 11.47 -10.07 -40.36
C TYR A 365 11.15 -8.65 -39.88
N GLN A 366 10.51 -8.49 -38.71
CA GLN A 366 10.10 -7.21 -38.10
C GLN A 366 10.53 -7.08 -36.65
N GLN A 367 11.59 -7.75 -36.24
CA GLN A 367 12.05 -7.74 -34.84
C GLN A 367 12.57 -6.34 -34.41
N GLU A 368 13.18 -5.59 -35.33
CA GLU A 368 13.59 -4.21 -35.12
C GLU A 368 12.39 -3.30 -34.86
N GLN A 369 11.37 -3.34 -35.75
CA GLN A 369 10.13 -2.60 -35.61
C GLN A 369 9.38 -3.01 -34.33
N GLY A 370 9.43 -4.30 -33.98
CA GLY A 370 8.89 -4.84 -32.76
C GLY A 370 9.57 -4.27 -31.52
N LEU A 371 10.90 -4.24 -31.49
CA LEU A 371 11.66 -3.61 -30.39
C LEU A 371 11.29 -2.14 -30.25
N VAL A 372 11.28 -1.37 -31.34
CA VAL A 372 10.89 0.04 -31.33
C VAL A 372 9.50 0.25 -30.73
N ALA A 373 8.54 -0.59 -31.12
CA ALA A 373 7.17 -0.54 -30.61
C ALA A 373 7.06 -1.05 -29.15
N SER A 374 8.04 -1.82 -28.67
CA SER A 374 8.08 -2.29 -27.29
C SER A 374 8.66 -1.27 -26.30
N LEU A 375 9.35 -0.23 -26.79
CA LEU A 375 9.83 0.85 -25.93
C LEU A 375 8.69 1.81 -25.60
N PRO A 376 8.60 2.34 -24.35
CA PRO A 376 7.51 3.22 -23.92
C PRO A 376 7.65 4.66 -24.47
N LEU A 377 7.67 4.77 -25.81
CA LEU A 377 7.86 6.03 -26.53
C LEU A 377 6.58 6.52 -27.22
N GLY A 378 5.53 5.69 -27.28
CA GLY A 378 4.30 6.00 -28.00
C GLY A 378 4.40 5.81 -29.52
N MET A 379 5.23 4.86 -29.96
CA MET A 379 5.47 4.59 -31.39
C MET A 379 5.13 3.14 -31.73
N ASN A 380 4.38 2.92 -32.80
CA ASN A 380 4.12 1.59 -33.37
C ASN A 380 4.44 1.57 -34.87
N GLN A 381 5.41 0.76 -35.25
CA GLN A 381 5.86 0.60 -36.64
C GLN A 381 5.57 -0.79 -37.22
N THR A 382 4.84 -1.65 -36.49
CA THR A 382 4.66 -3.06 -36.88
C THR A 382 3.60 -3.28 -37.95
N GLY A 383 2.66 -2.35 -38.13
CA GLY A 383 1.55 -2.49 -39.06
C GLY A 383 0.51 -3.55 -38.67
N ILE A 384 0.67 -4.21 -37.51
CA ILE A 384 -0.29 -5.18 -36.99
C ILE A 384 -1.32 -4.45 -36.16
N GLN A 385 -2.59 -4.57 -36.56
CA GLN A 385 -3.70 -3.87 -35.93
C GLN A 385 -4.95 -4.77 -35.94
N ARG A 386 -5.73 -4.67 -34.86
CA ARG A 386 -7.06 -5.23 -34.76
C ARG A 386 -8.03 -4.15 -34.32
N ILE A 387 -9.16 -4.03 -35.04
CA ILE A 387 -10.22 -3.10 -34.63
C ILE A 387 -11.05 -3.74 -33.56
N MET A 388 -11.24 -3.02 -32.45
CA MET A 388 -12.03 -3.45 -31.29
C MET A 388 -12.88 -2.28 -30.77
N THR A 389 -14.02 -2.59 -30.15
CA THR A 389 -14.86 -1.59 -29.45
C THR A 389 -14.21 -1.18 -28.12
N THR A 390 -14.71 -0.10 -27.51
CA THR A 390 -14.26 0.32 -26.15
C THR A 390 -14.36 -0.83 -25.17
N THR A 391 -15.54 -1.45 -25.06
CA THR A 391 -15.79 -2.55 -24.11
C THR A 391 -14.87 -3.74 -24.36
N SER A 392 -14.69 -4.14 -25.63
CA SER A 392 -13.78 -5.24 -25.97
C SER A 392 -12.31 -4.90 -25.70
N THR A 393 -11.90 -3.64 -25.87
CA THR A 393 -10.54 -3.18 -25.55
C THR A 393 -10.33 -3.10 -24.03
N ALA A 394 -11.35 -2.66 -23.29
CA ALA A 394 -11.31 -2.52 -21.84
C ALA A 394 -11.22 -3.85 -21.10
N ILE A 395 -11.48 -4.98 -21.75
CA ILE A 395 -11.30 -6.32 -21.13
C ILE A 395 -9.84 -6.55 -20.69
N PHE A 396 -8.88 -5.89 -21.32
CA PHE A 396 -7.50 -5.86 -20.86
C PHE A 396 -7.32 -4.84 -19.72
N VAL A 397 -8.05 -5.07 -18.62
CA VAL A 397 -7.98 -4.22 -17.42
C VAL A 397 -6.54 -4.14 -16.96
N PRO A 398 -5.96 -2.93 -16.81
CA PRO A 398 -4.54 -2.78 -16.49
C PRO A 398 -4.21 -3.01 -15.01
N PHE A 399 -5.22 -3.37 -14.21
CA PHE A 399 -5.08 -3.60 -12.79
C PHE A 399 -5.08 -5.09 -12.48
N THR A 400 -4.07 -5.53 -11.73
CA THR A 400 -3.87 -6.94 -11.37
C THR A 400 -3.81 -7.11 -9.86
N THR A 401 -2.63 -7.24 -9.32
CA THR A 401 -2.31 -7.40 -7.91
C THR A 401 -1.64 -6.15 -7.38
N GLN A 402 -2.16 -5.65 -6.28
CA GLN A 402 -1.59 -4.49 -5.64
C GLN A 402 -0.33 -4.88 -4.86
N GLU A 403 0.74 -4.13 -5.06
CA GLU A 403 2.00 -4.29 -4.36
C GLU A 403 2.19 -3.17 -3.34
N LEU A 404 2.73 -3.49 -2.19
CA LEU A 404 3.08 -2.53 -1.15
C LEU A 404 4.57 -2.65 -0.82
N PHE A 405 5.38 -1.90 -1.53
CA PHE A 405 6.80 -1.81 -1.26
C PHE A 405 7.22 -0.33 -1.16
N GLN A 406 7.51 0.10 0.05
CA GLN A 406 7.95 1.46 0.35
C GLN A 406 9.37 1.43 0.89
N GLY A 407 10.12 2.50 0.66
CA GLY A 407 11.45 2.70 1.25
C GLY A 407 11.41 3.61 2.49
N GLY A 408 12.58 3.86 3.07
CA GLY A 408 12.75 4.68 4.26
C GLY A 408 12.45 3.91 5.54
N GLU A 409 11.57 4.42 6.40
CA GLU A 409 11.18 3.77 7.67
C GLU A 409 10.09 2.69 7.50
N ALA A 410 9.97 2.11 6.30
CA ALA A 410 9.01 1.06 6.03
C ALA A 410 9.35 -0.23 6.80
N LEU A 411 8.34 -0.83 7.41
CA LEU A 411 8.44 -2.06 8.18
C LEU A 411 8.00 -3.26 7.33
N TYR A 412 8.61 -4.40 7.55
CA TYR A 412 8.24 -5.67 6.92
C TYR A 412 7.01 -6.29 7.58
N TYR A 413 6.02 -6.69 6.76
CA TYR A 413 4.78 -7.32 7.24
C TYR A 413 4.51 -8.71 6.65
N GLY A 414 5.44 -9.27 5.89
CA GLY A 414 5.32 -10.58 5.26
C GLY A 414 5.49 -10.52 3.75
N LEU A 415 5.11 -11.59 3.07
CA LEU A 415 5.05 -11.67 1.62
C LEU A 415 3.61 -11.51 1.16
N ASN A 416 3.39 -10.83 0.04
CA ASN A 416 2.11 -10.84 -0.64
C ASN A 416 1.75 -12.27 -1.05
N ALA A 417 0.62 -12.80 -0.58
CA ALA A 417 0.24 -14.19 -0.83
C ALA A 417 -0.04 -14.49 -2.31
N LEU A 418 -0.24 -13.48 -3.15
CA LEU A 418 -0.49 -13.61 -4.58
C LEU A 418 0.79 -13.54 -5.40
N SER A 419 1.67 -12.58 -5.11
CA SER A 419 2.88 -12.31 -5.90
C SER A 419 4.17 -12.81 -5.25
N ASN A 420 4.14 -13.25 -3.99
CA ASN A 420 5.30 -13.55 -3.15
C ASN A 420 6.32 -12.40 -2.99
N ASN A 421 5.94 -11.16 -3.32
CA ASN A 421 6.79 -9.99 -3.11
C ASN A 421 6.75 -9.53 -1.65
N LEU A 422 7.83 -8.87 -1.20
CA LEU A 422 7.90 -8.29 0.14
C LEU A 422 6.84 -7.22 0.33
N ILE A 423 6.15 -7.26 1.45
CA ILE A 423 5.28 -6.18 1.91
C ILE A 423 6.07 -5.31 2.87
N MET A 424 6.38 -4.10 2.44
CA MET A 424 7.12 -3.10 3.19
C MET A 424 6.31 -1.81 3.24
N VAL A 425 5.82 -1.40 4.40
CA VAL A 425 4.99 -0.19 4.54
C VAL A 425 5.37 0.65 5.75
N ASP A 426 5.26 1.97 5.58
CA ASP A 426 5.45 2.95 6.62
C ASP A 426 4.09 3.51 7.07
N ARG A 427 3.66 3.16 8.27
CA ARG A 427 2.38 3.63 8.83
C ARG A 427 2.32 5.15 9.02
N LYS A 428 3.46 5.83 9.16
CA LYS A 428 3.51 7.30 9.29
C LYS A 428 3.03 8.03 8.03
N ARG A 429 3.02 7.34 6.88
CA ARG A 429 2.51 7.89 5.61
C ARG A 429 0.99 7.83 5.49
N LEU A 430 0.34 7.07 6.36
CA LEU A 430 -1.13 6.98 6.40
C LEU A 430 -1.75 8.26 6.97
N LYS A 431 -2.96 8.54 6.53
CA LYS A 431 -3.74 9.66 7.06
C LYS A 431 -4.06 9.46 8.55
N THR A 432 -4.35 8.23 8.93
CA THR A 432 -4.57 7.78 10.31
C THR A 432 -3.68 6.57 10.60
N PRO A 433 -2.47 6.77 11.18
CA PRO A 433 -1.47 5.72 11.37
C PRO A 433 -1.84 4.68 12.43
N ASN A 434 -2.92 4.90 13.20
CA ASN A 434 -3.40 3.95 14.19
C ASN A 434 -3.80 2.62 13.55
N GLY A 435 -3.74 1.54 14.31
CA GLY A 435 -4.01 0.24 13.75
C GLY A 435 -4.60 -0.77 14.71
N LEU A 436 -5.02 -1.88 14.13
CA LEU A 436 -5.59 -3.03 14.81
C LEU A 436 -4.89 -4.32 14.35
N ILE A 437 -4.63 -5.23 15.28
CA ILE A 437 -4.19 -6.60 15.00
C ILE A 437 -5.28 -7.54 15.51
N LEU A 438 -5.97 -8.20 14.59
CA LEU A 438 -7.14 -9.01 14.88
C LEU A 438 -6.89 -10.47 14.50
N GLY A 439 -7.32 -11.40 15.33
CA GLY A 439 -7.17 -12.82 15.00
C GLY A 439 -7.52 -13.74 16.17
N THR A 440 -7.86 -14.98 15.86
CA THR A 440 -8.14 -16.01 16.86
C THR A 440 -6.89 -16.41 17.67
N PRO A 441 -7.04 -17.06 18.83
CA PRO A 441 -5.91 -17.65 19.54
C PRO A 441 -5.10 -18.59 18.63
N GLY A 442 -3.78 -18.52 18.70
CA GLY A 442 -2.89 -19.32 17.86
C GLY A 442 -2.72 -18.86 16.42
N SER A 443 -3.38 -17.79 15.98
CA SER A 443 -3.23 -17.23 14.61
C SER A 443 -1.91 -16.50 14.34
N GLY A 444 -1.10 -16.24 15.39
CA GLY A 444 0.19 -15.55 15.25
C GLY A 444 0.16 -14.05 15.61
N LYS A 445 -0.88 -13.55 16.32
CA LYS A 445 -0.98 -12.14 16.73
C LYS A 445 0.24 -11.62 17.50
N SER A 446 0.59 -12.32 18.59
CA SER A 446 1.70 -11.92 19.46
C SER A 446 3.03 -11.95 18.69
N PHE A 447 3.22 -12.92 17.78
CA PHE A 447 4.38 -12.97 16.90
C PHE A 447 4.43 -11.76 15.96
N ALA A 448 3.32 -11.45 15.27
CA ALA A 448 3.23 -10.33 14.36
C ALA A 448 3.45 -8.98 15.07
N THR A 449 2.92 -8.84 16.30
CA THR A 449 3.14 -7.65 17.12
C THR A 449 4.61 -7.54 17.55
N LYS A 450 5.22 -8.61 18.04
CA LYS A 450 6.64 -8.63 18.43
C LYS A 450 7.55 -8.34 17.23
N ARG A 451 7.21 -8.85 16.03
CA ARG A 451 7.92 -8.53 14.80
C ARG A 451 7.84 -7.02 14.50
N GLU A 452 6.64 -6.41 14.57
CA GLU A 452 6.50 -4.97 14.36
C GLU A 452 7.33 -4.17 15.38
N ILE A 453 7.28 -4.54 16.66
CA ILE A 453 8.06 -3.90 17.73
C ILE A 453 9.56 -3.99 17.44
N LEU A 454 10.07 -5.17 17.09
CA LEU A 454 11.47 -5.37 16.73
C LEU A 454 11.86 -4.50 15.52
N ASN A 455 11.03 -4.48 14.48
CA ASN A 455 11.29 -3.70 13.27
C ASN A 455 11.32 -2.19 13.58
N VAL A 456 10.36 -1.70 14.36
CA VAL A 456 10.33 -0.30 14.82
C VAL A 456 11.61 0.05 15.57
N PHE A 457 12.04 -0.83 16.46
CA PHE A 457 13.25 -0.62 17.24
C PHE A 457 14.52 -0.56 16.38
N LEU A 458 14.64 -1.45 15.40
CA LEU A 458 15.82 -1.54 14.53
C LEU A 458 15.91 -0.41 13.49
N ILE A 459 14.75 0.05 12.97
CA ILE A 459 14.67 0.92 11.79
C ILE A 459 14.41 2.38 12.15
N THR A 460 13.65 2.64 13.22
CA THR A 460 13.21 4.00 13.59
C THR A 460 13.79 4.43 14.94
N ASP A 461 13.60 5.70 15.31
CA ASP A 461 13.92 6.23 16.64
C ASP A 461 12.69 6.32 17.55
N ASP A 462 11.56 5.77 17.15
CA ASP A 462 10.29 5.88 17.87
C ASP A 462 10.40 5.30 19.29
N ASP A 463 9.71 5.91 20.25
CA ASP A 463 9.48 5.30 21.56
C ASP A 463 8.42 4.20 21.44
N ILE A 464 8.60 3.12 22.18
CA ILE A 464 7.75 1.94 22.16
C ILE A 464 7.21 1.69 23.55
N ILE A 465 5.89 1.75 23.71
CA ILE A 465 5.23 1.49 24.97
C ILE A 465 4.22 0.37 24.80
N LEU A 466 4.23 -0.60 25.72
CA LEU A 466 3.35 -1.75 25.71
C LEU A 466 2.50 -1.81 26.97
N CYS A 467 1.23 -2.16 26.82
CA CYS A 467 0.34 -2.59 27.90
C CYS A 467 0.11 -4.09 27.73
N ASP A 468 0.65 -4.90 28.64
CA ASP A 468 0.71 -6.35 28.57
C ASP A 468 -0.07 -7.01 29.72
N PRO A 469 -1.37 -7.32 29.51
CA PRO A 469 -2.17 -7.99 30.51
C PRO A 469 -1.93 -9.51 30.64
N GLU A 470 -1.21 -10.11 29.69
CA GLU A 470 -0.94 -11.55 29.66
C GLU A 470 0.54 -11.91 29.99
N GLY A 471 1.44 -10.92 29.96
CA GLY A 471 2.85 -11.10 30.31
C GLY A 471 3.64 -11.84 29.21
N GLU A 472 3.38 -11.55 27.95
CA GLU A 472 4.02 -12.24 26.81
C GLU A 472 5.22 -11.50 26.23
N TYR A 473 5.37 -10.20 26.48
CA TYR A 473 6.34 -9.33 25.77
C TYR A 473 7.67 -9.14 26.53
N PHE A 474 7.75 -9.49 27.81
CA PHE A 474 8.94 -9.24 28.63
C PHE A 474 10.26 -9.83 28.06
N PRO A 475 10.29 -11.01 27.38
CA PRO A 475 11.54 -11.52 26.85
C PRO A 475 12.11 -10.64 25.74
N LEU A 476 11.23 -10.17 24.83
CA LEU A 476 11.62 -9.25 23.77
C LEU A 476 12.09 -7.90 24.33
N VAL A 477 11.34 -7.34 25.30
CA VAL A 477 11.66 -6.04 25.89
C VAL A 477 13.02 -6.08 26.58
N ASN A 478 13.30 -7.12 27.37
CA ASN A 478 14.61 -7.32 27.99
C ASN A 478 15.74 -7.47 26.95
N ALA A 479 15.50 -8.22 25.86
CA ALA A 479 16.49 -8.39 24.80
C ALA A 479 16.81 -7.07 24.07
N LEU A 480 15.88 -6.11 24.08
CA LEU A 480 16.05 -4.77 23.52
C LEU A 480 16.56 -3.73 24.54
N ASN A 481 17.03 -4.16 25.71
CA ASN A 481 17.44 -3.30 26.84
C ASN A 481 16.32 -2.32 27.26
N GLY A 482 15.07 -2.75 27.13
CA GLY A 482 13.90 -2.01 27.59
C GLY A 482 13.60 -2.22 29.06
N GLU A 483 12.64 -1.46 29.57
CA GLU A 483 12.18 -1.52 30.96
C GLU A 483 10.87 -2.31 31.07
N VAL A 484 10.82 -3.29 31.96
CA VAL A 484 9.59 -4.04 32.25
C VAL A 484 9.10 -3.63 33.65
N ILE A 485 7.99 -2.91 33.69
CA ILE A 485 7.37 -2.40 34.91
C ILE A 485 6.23 -3.36 35.30
N LYS A 486 6.43 -4.11 36.37
CA LYS A 486 5.46 -5.09 36.87
C LYS A 486 4.52 -4.48 37.88
N ILE A 487 3.30 -4.23 37.51
CA ILE A 487 2.28 -3.67 38.38
C ILE A 487 1.49 -4.80 39.02
N SER A 488 1.75 -5.07 40.33
CA SER A 488 1.02 -6.08 41.08
C SER A 488 1.04 -5.76 42.59
N ALA A 489 0.15 -6.40 43.36
CA ALA A 489 0.13 -6.26 44.79
C ALA A 489 1.40 -6.81 45.48
N LYS A 490 2.21 -7.57 44.78
CA LYS A 490 3.46 -8.18 45.27
C LYS A 490 4.72 -7.52 44.68
N SER A 491 4.57 -6.65 43.71
CA SER A 491 5.69 -5.92 43.11
C SER A 491 6.11 -4.75 43.99
N ASN A 492 7.37 -4.36 43.83
CA ASN A 492 7.90 -3.12 44.39
C ASN A 492 7.88 -1.97 43.37
N ASP A 493 7.31 -2.21 42.18
CA ASP A 493 7.15 -1.20 41.12
C ASP A 493 5.82 -0.47 41.31
N TYR A 494 5.88 0.82 41.52
CA TYR A 494 4.71 1.65 41.79
C TYR A 494 4.56 2.74 40.75
N ILE A 495 3.32 2.98 40.35
CA ILE A 495 2.92 4.07 39.49
C ILE A 495 1.87 4.91 40.20
N ASN A 496 2.12 6.21 40.22
CA ASN A 496 1.21 7.17 40.86
C ASN A 496 0.23 7.73 39.83
N PRO A 497 -1.07 7.42 39.89
CA PRO A 497 -2.06 7.99 38.96
C PRO A 497 -2.21 9.51 39.12
N MET A 498 -1.80 10.06 40.25
CA MET A 498 -1.81 11.49 40.52
C MET A 498 -0.56 12.22 40.00
N GLU A 499 0.40 11.53 39.38
CA GLU A 499 1.63 12.16 38.90
C GLU A 499 1.37 13.10 37.75
N VAL A 500 2.05 14.26 37.74
CA VAL A 500 2.06 15.23 36.64
C VAL A 500 3.50 15.47 36.18
N ASN A 501 3.65 15.83 34.90
CA ASN A 501 4.96 16.10 34.34
C ASN A 501 5.48 17.47 34.78
N LEU A 502 6.45 17.46 35.68
CA LEU A 502 7.09 18.67 36.20
C LEU A 502 7.99 19.36 35.15
N ASP A 503 8.47 18.65 34.14
CA ASP A 503 9.33 19.23 33.09
C ASP A 503 8.59 20.30 32.28
N VAL A 504 7.28 20.13 32.08
CA VAL A 504 6.43 21.15 31.44
C VAL A 504 6.37 22.44 32.26
N ILE A 505 6.45 22.32 33.57
CA ILE A 505 6.36 23.45 34.49
C ILE A 505 7.72 24.14 34.65
N TYR A 506 8.81 23.36 34.74
CA TYR A 506 10.16 23.90 34.89
C TYR A 506 10.76 24.45 33.60
N HIS A 507 10.37 23.87 32.46
CA HIS A 507 10.91 24.19 31.14
C HIS A 507 9.81 24.43 30.09
N PRO A 508 8.88 25.38 30.36
CA PRO A 508 7.74 25.63 29.48
C PRO A 508 8.19 26.02 28.05
N GLU A 509 9.39 26.56 27.90
CA GLU A 509 9.95 26.89 26.59
C GLU A 509 10.22 25.68 25.69
N LYS A 510 10.44 24.49 26.25
CA LYS A 510 10.64 23.23 25.49
C LYS A 510 9.34 22.64 24.94
N TYR A 511 8.21 23.04 25.53
CA TYR A 511 6.87 22.46 25.26
C TYR A 511 5.96 23.46 24.52
N ARG A 512 6.53 24.49 23.87
CA ARG A 512 5.78 25.44 23.06
C ARG A 512 5.22 24.81 21.80
N ILE A 513 3.91 24.92 21.62
CA ILE A 513 3.19 24.45 20.43
C ILE A 513 2.57 25.66 19.77
N ASN A 514 2.97 25.97 18.53
CA ASN A 514 2.51 27.15 17.77
C ASN A 514 2.69 28.50 18.49
N GLY A 515 3.61 28.58 19.48
CA GLY A 515 3.85 29.78 20.25
C GLY A 515 3.16 29.84 21.62
N ASP A 516 2.19 28.95 21.84
CA ASP A 516 1.48 28.86 23.13
C ASP A 516 2.17 27.86 24.05
N VAL A 517 2.21 28.20 25.35
CA VAL A 517 2.70 27.33 26.43
C VAL A 517 1.49 26.67 27.04
N GLU A 518 1.61 25.36 27.38
CA GLU A 518 0.56 24.66 28.11
C GLU A 518 0.40 25.32 29.50
N ASP A 519 -0.79 25.85 29.78
CA ASP A 519 -1.09 26.54 31.04
C ASP A 519 -1.28 25.53 32.18
N ILE A 520 -0.87 25.90 33.39
CA ILE A 520 -1.06 25.11 34.61
C ILE A 520 -2.52 24.72 34.80
N ASP A 521 -3.45 25.60 34.51
CA ASP A 521 -4.89 25.33 34.65
C ASP A 521 -5.36 24.22 33.64
N THR A 522 -4.77 24.14 32.47
CA THR A 522 -5.02 23.05 31.50
C THR A 522 -4.50 21.73 32.03
N ILE A 523 -3.28 21.69 32.58
CA ILE A 523 -2.69 20.49 33.18
C ILE A 523 -3.58 19.96 34.33
N ILE A 524 -4.10 20.86 35.17
CA ILE A 524 -5.00 20.52 36.25
C ILE A 524 -6.34 19.99 35.72
N ALA A 525 -6.89 20.60 34.68
CA ALA A 525 -8.14 20.15 34.05
C ALA A 525 -8.01 18.74 33.45
N ASP A 526 -6.95 18.49 32.65
CA ASP A 526 -6.66 17.18 32.08
C ASP A 526 -6.50 16.10 33.17
N LYS A 527 -5.84 16.45 34.27
CA LYS A 527 -5.69 15.56 35.41
C LYS A 527 -7.03 15.28 36.12
N ALA A 528 -7.89 16.30 36.28
CA ALA A 528 -9.23 16.14 36.86
C ALA A 528 -10.12 15.22 35.99
N GLU A 529 -10.05 15.34 34.66
CA GLU A 529 -10.75 14.45 33.73
C GLU A 529 -10.26 13.00 33.85
N PHE A 530 -8.94 12.80 33.92
CA PHE A 530 -8.36 11.48 34.13
C PHE A 530 -8.78 10.86 35.48
N ILE A 531 -8.71 11.60 36.59
CA ILE A 531 -9.11 11.11 37.91
C ILE A 531 -10.62 10.82 37.97
N THR A 532 -11.44 11.58 37.29
CA THR A 532 -12.87 11.28 37.10
C THR A 532 -13.06 9.92 36.42
N SER A 533 -12.37 9.66 35.31
CA SER A 533 -12.42 8.37 34.61
C SER A 533 -11.91 7.22 35.50
N PHE A 534 -10.86 7.45 36.28
CA PHE A 534 -10.33 6.49 37.24
C PHE A 534 -11.35 6.16 38.34
N CYS A 535 -12.00 7.16 38.91
CA CYS A 535 -13.04 6.97 39.93
C CYS A 535 -14.24 6.18 39.36
N GLU A 536 -14.64 6.44 38.14
CA GLU A 536 -15.71 5.69 37.50
C GLU A 536 -15.40 4.19 37.35
N VAL A 537 -14.15 3.85 37.01
CA VAL A 537 -13.70 2.45 36.92
C VAL A 537 -13.75 1.73 38.28
N ILE A 538 -13.37 2.40 39.34
CA ILE A 538 -13.25 1.78 40.70
C ILE A 538 -14.56 1.76 41.47
N MET A 539 -15.48 2.70 41.23
CA MET A 539 -16.70 2.86 42.05
C MET A 539 -17.80 1.80 41.76
N LYS A 540 -17.69 0.98 40.72
CA LYS A 540 -18.59 -0.16 40.37
C LYS A 540 -20.06 0.15 40.60
N LYS A 541 -20.60 1.16 39.94
CA LYS A 541 -22.03 1.46 40.03
C LYS A 541 -22.92 0.37 39.37
N PRO A 542 -24.14 0.13 39.86
CA PRO A 542 -25.06 -0.82 39.28
C PRO A 542 -25.40 -0.42 37.84
N GLN A 543 -25.50 -1.41 36.94
CA GLN A 543 -25.89 -1.25 35.53
C GLN A 543 -24.98 -0.29 34.69
N ASN A 544 -23.68 -0.15 35.01
CA ASN A 544 -22.77 0.78 34.37
C ASN A 544 -23.25 2.26 34.40
N ALA A 545 -23.93 2.67 35.47
CA ALA A 545 -24.34 4.06 35.63
C ALA A 545 -23.12 4.96 35.79
N GLU A 546 -23.11 6.06 35.05
CA GLU A 546 -22.07 7.11 35.12
C GLU A 546 -22.06 7.80 36.50
N LEU A 547 -20.98 8.52 36.79
CA LEU A 547 -20.94 9.42 37.95
C LEU A 547 -21.99 10.51 37.77
N ASN A 548 -22.68 10.86 38.86
CA ASN A 548 -23.61 11.97 38.79
C ASN A 548 -22.85 13.32 38.77
N GLY A 549 -23.54 14.39 38.38
CA GLY A 549 -22.94 15.74 38.28
C GLY A 549 -22.30 16.25 39.58
N ASP A 550 -22.87 15.88 40.75
CA ASP A 550 -22.31 16.26 42.05
C ASP A 550 -21.00 15.52 42.34
N GLU A 551 -20.87 14.26 41.98
CA GLU A 551 -19.65 13.47 42.14
C GLU A 551 -18.55 13.98 41.21
N VAL A 552 -18.85 14.25 39.91
CA VAL A 552 -17.89 14.83 38.97
C VAL A 552 -17.39 16.19 39.45
N SER A 553 -18.31 17.05 39.90
CA SER A 553 -17.98 18.39 40.42
C SER A 553 -17.11 18.31 41.68
N MET A 554 -17.34 17.30 42.52
CA MET A 554 -16.59 17.08 43.74
C MET A 554 -15.15 16.61 43.46
N ILE A 555 -14.98 15.71 42.48
CA ILE A 555 -13.68 15.25 42.00
C ILE A 555 -12.89 16.44 41.46
N ASP A 556 -13.47 17.22 40.55
CA ASP A 556 -12.83 18.40 39.96
C ASP A 556 -12.39 19.40 41.04
N LEU A 557 -13.25 19.68 41.99
CA LEU A 557 -12.93 20.57 43.11
C LEU A 557 -11.75 20.07 43.94
N CYS A 558 -11.76 18.79 44.32
CA CYS A 558 -10.69 18.20 45.12
C CYS A 558 -9.35 18.18 44.37
N VAL A 559 -9.36 17.82 43.10
CA VAL A 559 -8.16 17.79 42.23
C VAL A 559 -7.60 19.20 42.08
N LYS A 560 -8.43 20.19 41.80
CA LYS A 560 -8.02 21.59 41.70
C LYS A 560 -7.40 22.13 43.00
N ASP A 561 -8.00 21.82 44.15
CA ASP A 561 -7.49 22.24 45.46
C ASP A 561 -6.09 21.67 45.75
N ILE A 562 -5.90 20.39 45.45
CA ILE A 562 -4.65 19.69 45.68
C ILE A 562 -3.56 20.25 44.75
N TYR A 563 -3.82 20.33 43.46
CA TYR A 563 -2.80 20.74 42.50
C TYR A 563 -2.50 22.23 42.54
N LYS A 564 -3.48 23.11 42.81
CA LYS A 564 -3.20 24.53 43.06
C LYS A 564 -2.25 24.70 44.23
N LYS A 565 -2.50 23.99 45.34
CA LYS A 565 -1.60 24.01 46.47
C LYS A 565 -0.22 23.46 46.12
N TYR A 566 -0.11 22.39 45.38
CA TYR A 566 1.13 21.74 45.02
C TYR A 566 1.93 22.57 43.99
N LEU A 567 1.35 22.92 42.86
CA LEU A 567 2.03 23.55 41.74
C LEU A 567 2.49 24.98 41.97
N TYR A 568 1.82 25.71 42.88
CA TYR A 568 2.22 27.08 43.26
C TYR A 568 3.17 27.14 44.45
N ASN A 569 3.51 26.03 45.15
CA ASN A 569 4.36 25.98 46.31
C ASN A 569 5.61 25.12 46.08
N ASP A 570 6.44 25.44 45.07
CA ASP A 570 7.71 24.77 44.80
C ASP A 570 7.52 23.24 44.58
N PRO A 571 6.87 22.86 43.48
CA PRO A 571 6.56 21.45 43.19
C PRO A 571 7.82 20.62 43.00
N LYS A 572 7.95 19.51 43.73
CA LYS A 572 9.07 18.58 43.64
C LYS A 572 8.56 17.13 43.53
N PRO A 573 9.34 16.23 42.91
CA PRO A 573 8.96 14.82 42.85
C PRO A 573 8.68 14.20 44.24
N GLU A 574 9.41 14.63 45.24
CA GLU A 574 9.29 14.10 46.63
C GLU A 574 7.96 14.49 47.30
N ASN A 575 7.33 15.57 46.91
CA ASN A 575 6.05 16.02 47.44
C ASN A 575 4.88 15.91 46.46
N MET A 576 5.05 15.10 45.38
CA MET A 576 4.00 14.81 44.41
C MET A 576 2.75 14.27 45.10
N PRO A 577 1.55 14.79 44.81
CA PRO A 577 0.31 14.27 45.38
C PRO A 577 0.09 12.79 45.04
N THR A 578 -0.57 12.07 45.97
CA THR A 578 -0.94 10.66 45.83
C THR A 578 -2.47 10.48 45.96
N LEU A 579 -2.97 9.26 45.78
CA LEU A 579 -4.37 8.97 46.07
C LEU A 579 -4.73 9.19 47.56
N GLN A 580 -3.74 9.12 48.48
CA GLN A 580 -3.95 9.47 49.90
C GLN A 580 -4.36 10.93 50.06
N ASP A 581 -3.66 11.84 49.37
CA ASP A 581 -3.98 13.28 49.41
C ASP A 581 -5.38 13.56 48.87
N PHE A 582 -5.76 12.84 47.80
CA PHE A 582 -7.10 12.93 47.24
C PHE A 582 -8.18 12.39 48.17
N TYR A 583 -7.92 11.27 48.82
CA TYR A 583 -8.80 10.65 49.82
C TYR A 583 -8.98 11.57 51.06
N GLU A 584 -7.91 12.16 51.56
CA GLU A 584 -7.97 13.11 52.70
C GLU A 584 -8.77 14.36 52.31
N ARG A 585 -8.62 14.85 51.08
CA ARG A 585 -9.36 16.01 50.61
C ARG A 585 -10.86 15.72 50.47
N LEU A 586 -11.22 14.54 49.99
CA LEU A 586 -12.62 14.08 49.98
C LEU A 586 -13.22 13.99 51.37
N ASN A 587 -12.48 13.42 52.30
CA ASN A 587 -12.95 13.29 53.70
C ASN A 587 -13.11 14.68 54.36
N PHE A 588 -12.35 15.69 53.96
CA PHE A 588 -12.56 17.06 54.43
C PHE A 588 -13.93 17.61 54.00
N TYR A 589 -14.40 17.29 52.84
CA TYR A 589 -15.72 17.73 52.33
C TYR A 589 -16.85 16.78 52.68
N ALA A 590 -16.58 15.54 53.10
CA ALA A 590 -17.57 14.50 53.34
C ALA A 590 -18.66 14.88 54.39
N PRO A 591 -18.37 15.60 55.47
CA PRO A 591 -19.41 16.02 56.42
C PRO A 591 -20.52 16.86 55.81
N ASP A 592 -20.18 17.71 54.84
CA ASP A 592 -21.10 18.68 54.21
C ASP A 592 -21.61 18.24 52.84
N LYS A 593 -20.96 17.23 52.22
CA LYS A 593 -21.20 16.82 50.83
C LYS A 593 -21.32 15.31 50.73
N PRO A 594 -22.52 14.74 50.56
CA PRO A 594 -22.74 13.29 50.41
C PRO A 594 -21.98 12.67 49.22
N ALA A 595 -21.77 13.44 48.13
CA ALA A 595 -20.99 12.98 46.99
C ALA A 595 -19.52 12.70 47.36
N ALA A 596 -18.91 13.56 48.19
CA ALA A 596 -17.53 13.32 48.67
C ALA A 596 -17.45 12.05 49.52
N GLN A 597 -18.44 11.82 50.40
CA GLN A 597 -18.49 10.64 51.22
C GLN A 597 -18.62 9.35 50.38
N ASN A 598 -19.45 9.34 49.33
CA ASN A 598 -19.61 8.20 48.45
C ASN A 598 -18.32 7.86 47.71
N ILE A 599 -17.63 8.86 47.22
CA ILE A 599 -16.35 8.67 46.54
C ILE A 599 -15.29 8.18 47.52
N ALA A 600 -15.19 8.81 48.73
CA ALA A 600 -14.24 8.40 49.75
C ALA A 600 -14.44 6.95 50.20
N ASN A 601 -15.70 6.54 50.44
CA ASN A 601 -16.01 5.17 50.81
C ASN A 601 -15.56 4.16 49.72
N SER A 602 -15.74 4.50 48.44
CA SER A 602 -15.36 3.65 47.31
C SER A 602 -13.83 3.62 47.16
N LEU A 603 -13.16 4.75 47.41
CA LEU A 603 -11.70 4.86 47.29
C LEU A 603 -10.94 4.22 48.47
N GLN A 604 -11.58 4.02 49.59
CA GLN A 604 -10.97 3.49 50.83
C GLN A 604 -10.23 2.16 50.59
N LEU A 605 -10.79 1.27 49.81
CA LEU A 605 -10.19 -0.02 49.46
C LEU A 605 -8.83 0.15 48.72
N TYR A 606 -8.70 1.19 47.95
CA TYR A 606 -7.54 1.47 47.08
C TYR A 606 -6.50 2.37 47.75
N VAL A 607 -6.82 2.98 48.89
CA VAL A 607 -5.93 3.88 49.60
C VAL A 607 -5.43 3.22 50.89
N THR A 608 -6.33 2.79 51.77
CA THR A 608 -5.98 2.18 53.07
C THR A 608 -6.25 0.69 53.12
N GLY A 609 -6.96 0.14 52.14
CA GLY A 609 -7.34 -1.27 52.05
C GLY A 609 -6.27 -2.15 51.37
N SER A 610 -6.65 -3.38 51.07
CA SER A 610 -5.75 -4.41 50.48
C SER A 610 -5.41 -4.21 49.02
N GLN A 611 -5.99 -3.23 48.35
CA GLN A 611 -5.76 -2.95 46.93
C GLN A 611 -5.08 -1.60 46.70
N ASN A 612 -4.13 -1.23 47.53
CA ASN A 612 -3.46 0.06 47.55
C ASN A 612 -2.26 0.18 46.61
N VAL A 613 -2.21 -0.66 45.57
CA VAL A 613 -1.11 -0.71 44.56
C VAL A 613 -0.83 0.66 43.93
N PHE A 614 -1.88 1.48 43.74
CA PHE A 614 -1.78 2.79 43.10
C PHE A 614 -1.65 3.95 44.11
N ASN A 615 -1.56 3.67 45.37
CA ASN A 615 -1.42 4.70 46.43
C ASN A 615 0.05 4.89 46.88
N HIS A 616 0.96 4.86 45.98
CA HIS A 616 2.39 5.06 46.19
C HIS A 616 2.93 6.09 45.21
N ARG A 617 4.06 6.73 45.52
CA ARG A 617 4.80 7.54 44.56
C ARG A 617 5.46 6.64 43.52
N SER A 618 5.55 7.10 42.29
CA SER A 618 6.26 6.35 41.21
C SER A 618 7.72 6.21 41.60
N ASN A 619 8.23 4.99 41.46
CA ASN A 619 9.63 4.63 41.67
C ASN A 619 10.27 3.92 40.46
N VAL A 620 9.60 3.94 39.33
CA VAL A 620 10.01 3.28 38.09
C VAL A 620 10.45 4.31 37.06
N ASP A 621 11.43 3.95 36.22
CA ASP A 621 11.87 4.80 35.11
C ASP A 621 11.00 4.54 33.86
N THR A 622 10.12 5.48 33.58
CA THR A 622 9.28 5.45 32.39
C THR A 622 9.92 6.14 31.19
N GLN A 623 11.19 6.58 31.26
CA GLN A 623 11.86 7.35 30.21
C GLN A 623 12.62 6.47 29.21
N ASN A 624 12.75 5.15 29.47
CA ASN A 624 13.37 4.25 28.50
C ASN A 624 12.65 4.30 27.16
N ARG A 625 13.38 4.02 26.07
CA ARG A 625 12.84 3.97 24.72
C ARG A 625 11.80 2.86 24.54
N VAL A 626 12.00 1.73 25.22
CA VAL A 626 11.08 0.58 25.19
C VAL A 626 10.60 0.33 26.62
N VAL A 627 9.31 0.52 26.86
CA VAL A 627 8.70 0.31 28.17
C VAL A 627 7.52 -0.65 28.06
N CYS A 628 7.51 -1.68 28.90
CA CYS A 628 6.41 -2.65 28.98
C CYS A 628 5.78 -2.62 30.36
N PHE A 629 4.49 -2.36 30.43
CA PHE A 629 3.70 -2.46 31.65
C PHE A 629 3.07 -3.86 31.76
N ASP A 630 3.66 -4.74 32.56
CA ASP A 630 3.09 -6.06 32.91
C ASP A 630 2.05 -5.88 33.99
N ILE A 631 0.78 -6.07 33.61
CA ILE A 631 -0.38 -5.96 34.52
C ILE A 631 -1.09 -7.30 34.72
N ARG A 632 -0.47 -8.41 34.39
CA ARG A 632 -1.03 -9.78 34.45
C ARG A 632 -1.52 -10.17 35.82
N GLU A 633 -0.78 -9.81 36.88
CA GLU A 633 -1.10 -10.19 38.24
C GLU A 633 -2.16 -9.31 38.92
N LEU A 634 -2.63 -8.26 38.23
CA LEU A 634 -3.76 -7.48 38.69
C LEU A 634 -5.08 -8.26 38.54
N GLY A 635 -5.88 -8.29 39.61
CA GLY A 635 -7.25 -8.85 39.55
C GLY A 635 -8.13 -8.12 38.56
N THR A 636 -9.21 -8.74 38.12
CA THR A 636 -10.08 -8.26 36.99
C THR A 636 -10.50 -6.78 37.09
N THR A 637 -10.76 -6.28 38.31
CA THR A 637 -11.15 -4.87 38.52
C THR A 637 -9.94 -3.95 38.44
N LEU A 638 -8.82 -4.30 39.10
CA LEU A 638 -7.60 -3.49 39.07
C LEU A 638 -6.92 -3.51 37.69
N ARG A 639 -7.07 -4.58 36.91
CA ARG A 639 -6.53 -4.67 35.57
C ARG A 639 -7.06 -3.54 34.67
N LYS A 640 -8.37 -3.27 34.72
CA LYS A 640 -8.97 -2.17 33.95
C LYS A 640 -8.46 -0.79 34.40
N ALA A 641 -8.37 -0.58 35.73
CA ALA A 641 -7.78 0.63 36.28
C ALA A 641 -6.30 0.77 35.90
N GLY A 642 -5.53 -0.32 35.93
CA GLY A 642 -4.14 -0.38 35.48
C GLY A 642 -4.00 -0.02 33.98
N MET A 643 -4.82 -0.58 33.13
CA MET A 643 -4.81 -0.23 31.69
C MET A 643 -5.11 1.26 31.45
N LEU A 644 -6.06 1.83 32.21
CA LEU A 644 -6.38 3.26 32.13
C LEU A 644 -5.21 4.13 32.58
N ILE A 645 -4.52 3.73 33.66
CA ILE A 645 -3.32 4.44 34.15
C ILE A 645 -2.20 4.38 33.11
N VAL A 646 -1.96 3.21 32.51
CA VAL A 646 -0.97 3.05 31.43
C VAL A 646 -1.32 3.97 30.25
N GLN A 647 -2.58 4.01 29.83
CA GLN A 647 -3.02 4.93 28.77
C GLN A 647 -2.72 6.39 29.10
N HIS A 648 -2.93 6.81 30.35
CA HIS A 648 -2.63 8.17 30.78
C HIS A 648 -1.12 8.46 30.77
N MET A 649 -0.29 7.50 31.20
CA MET A 649 1.17 7.62 31.11
C MET A 649 1.65 7.74 29.67
N VAL A 650 1.08 6.95 28.75
CA VAL A 650 1.36 7.03 27.32
C VAL A 650 0.99 8.40 26.77
N TRP A 651 -0.16 8.93 27.18
CA TRP A 651 -0.58 10.29 26.79
C TRP A 651 0.46 11.33 27.18
N THR A 652 0.94 11.27 28.42
CA THR A 652 2.00 12.16 28.91
C THR A 652 3.28 12.03 28.06
N ARG A 653 3.67 10.77 27.72
CA ARG A 653 4.86 10.54 26.88
C ARG A 653 4.71 11.06 25.46
N VAL A 654 3.55 10.88 24.83
CA VAL A 654 3.26 11.42 23.50
C VAL A 654 3.31 12.95 23.51
N SER A 655 2.78 13.59 24.55
CA SER A 655 2.84 15.04 24.73
C SER A 655 4.29 15.54 24.83
N GLN A 656 5.14 14.85 25.58
CA GLN A 656 6.56 15.15 25.72
C GLN A 656 7.29 14.99 24.37
N ASN A 657 7.06 13.90 23.66
CA ASN A 657 7.74 13.57 22.40
C ASN A 657 7.31 14.50 21.25
N ARG A 658 6.10 15.04 21.30
CA ARG A 658 5.61 16.01 20.33
C ARG A 658 6.55 17.20 20.19
N SER A 659 7.04 17.77 21.29
CA SER A 659 7.97 18.89 21.28
C SER A 659 9.33 18.53 20.67
N ARG A 660 9.73 17.25 20.79
CA ARG A 660 10.97 16.69 20.23
C ARG A 660 10.82 16.19 18.80
N ARG A 661 9.62 16.26 18.20
CA ARG A 661 9.27 15.68 16.90
C ARG A 661 9.55 14.19 16.80
N LYS A 662 9.44 13.47 17.91
CA LYS A 662 9.65 12.04 18.02
C LYS A 662 8.30 11.33 18.11
N SER A 663 8.13 10.26 17.33
CA SER A 663 6.91 9.46 17.39
C SER A 663 6.92 8.51 18.58
N THR A 664 5.73 8.18 19.06
CA THR A 664 5.53 7.19 20.14
C THR A 664 4.56 6.11 19.65
N ARG A 665 4.98 4.86 19.68
CA ARG A 665 4.14 3.72 19.38
C ARG A 665 3.62 3.09 20.65
N TYR A 666 2.29 2.90 20.72
CA TYR A 666 1.62 2.32 21.84
C TYR A 666 0.88 1.05 21.42
N TYR A 667 1.26 -0.08 22.00
CA TYR A 667 0.66 -1.39 21.75
C TYR A 667 -0.17 -1.80 22.98
N VAL A 668 -1.44 -2.09 22.75
CA VAL A 668 -2.39 -2.50 23.80
C VAL A 668 -2.86 -3.90 23.51
N ASP A 669 -2.39 -4.85 24.29
CA ASP A 669 -2.88 -6.22 24.18
C ASP A 669 -4.22 -6.38 24.91
N GLU A 670 -5.02 -7.36 24.46
CA GLU A 670 -6.40 -7.58 24.91
C GLU A 670 -7.24 -6.29 24.96
N PHE A 671 -7.11 -5.48 23.92
CA PHE A 671 -7.69 -4.15 23.85
C PHE A 671 -9.21 -4.11 24.07
N HIS A 672 -9.94 -5.20 23.77
CA HIS A 672 -11.37 -5.34 24.03
C HIS A 672 -11.74 -5.13 25.50
N LEU A 673 -10.83 -5.37 26.45
CA LEU A 673 -11.09 -5.16 27.88
C LEU A 673 -11.39 -3.69 28.22
N LEU A 674 -10.79 -2.75 27.48
CA LEU A 674 -11.03 -1.31 27.65
C LEU A 674 -12.36 -0.85 27.02
N LEU A 675 -12.90 -1.60 26.08
CA LEU A 675 -14.12 -1.22 25.35
C LEU A 675 -15.40 -1.73 26.03
N ASN A 676 -15.28 -2.61 27.03
CA ASN A 676 -16.42 -3.19 27.76
C ASN A 676 -17.09 -2.22 28.71
N GLN A 677 -16.51 -1.04 28.97
CA GLN A 677 -17.11 0.01 29.82
C GLN A 677 -17.16 1.33 29.06
N PRO A 678 -18.27 2.09 29.14
CA PRO A 678 -18.41 3.34 28.38
C PRO A 678 -17.28 4.35 28.62
N GLN A 679 -16.81 4.47 29.86
CA GLN A 679 -15.82 5.45 30.27
C GLN A 679 -14.42 5.14 29.70
N THR A 680 -13.95 3.91 29.87
CA THR A 680 -12.66 3.49 29.30
C THR A 680 -12.71 3.47 27.77
N ALA A 681 -13.87 3.14 27.20
CA ALA A 681 -14.09 3.19 25.76
C ALA A 681 -14.00 4.64 25.24
N ASN A 682 -14.67 5.59 25.89
CA ASN A 682 -14.61 7.01 25.52
C ASN A 682 -13.20 7.57 25.62
N TYR A 683 -12.48 7.26 26.69
CA TYR A 683 -11.08 7.68 26.85
C TYR A 683 -10.20 7.10 25.73
N SER A 684 -10.37 5.83 25.38
CA SER A 684 -9.66 5.20 24.27
C SER A 684 -10.00 5.85 22.92
N ILE A 685 -11.27 6.19 22.67
CA ILE A 685 -11.71 6.88 21.44
C ILE A 685 -11.04 8.26 21.32
N GLU A 686 -10.99 9.02 22.42
CA GLU A 686 -10.31 10.33 22.44
C GLU A 686 -8.83 10.18 22.12
N MET A 687 -8.16 9.21 22.73
CA MET A 687 -6.76 8.90 22.39
C MET A 687 -6.59 8.58 20.91
N TRP A 688 -7.42 7.72 20.34
CA TRP A 688 -7.37 7.34 18.92
C TRP A 688 -7.50 8.53 17.97
N LYS A 689 -8.40 9.47 18.31
CA LYS A 689 -8.62 10.69 17.51
C LYS A 689 -7.47 11.70 17.64
N ARG A 690 -6.89 11.86 18.83
CA ARG A 690 -5.96 12.93 19.15
C ARG A 690 -4.49 12.57 18.91
N PHE A 691 -4.09 11.32 19.15
CA PHE A 691 -2.70 10.85 19.09
C PHE A 691 -2.04 11.13 17.74
N ARG A 692 -2.74 10.91 16.64
CA ARG A 692 -2.18 11.16 15.30
C ARG A 692 -1.65 12.58 15.12
N LYS A 693 -2.32 13.57 15.72
CA LYS A 693 -1.91 14.99 15.65
C LYS A 693 -0.64 15.26 16.45
N TRP A 694 -0.29 14.38 17.35
CA TRP A 694 0.80 14.52 18.31
C TRP A 694 1.96 13.54 18.07
N GLY A 695 1.91 12.79 16.96
CA GLY A 695 2.93 11.82 16.61
C GLY A 695 2.80 10.48 17.35
N GLY A 696 1.66 10.23 18.01
CA GLY A 696 1.34 8.94 18.60
C GLY A 696 0.73 7.98 17.57
N ILE A 697 1.09 6.71 17.64
CA ILE A 697 0.60 5.61 16.81
C ILE A 697 0.12 4.50 17.73
N ILE A 698 -1.20 4.30 17.81
CA ILE A 698 -1.80 3.27 18.68
C ILE A 698 -2.03 2.00 17.85
N THR A 699 -1.78 0.86 18.47
CA THR A 699 -2.12 -0.47 17.93
C THR A 699 -2.88 -1.27 18.96
N GLY A 700 -4.16 -1.52 18.69
CA GLY A 700 -5.00 -2.39 19.52
C GLY A 700 -4.92 -3.83 19.06
N ILE A 701 -4.69 -4.78 19.96
CA ILE A 701 -4.60 -6.20 19.66
C ILE A 701 -5.80 -6.89 20.31
N SER A 702 -6.56 -7.68 19.56
CA SER A 702 -7.75 -8.36 20.10
C SER A 702 -7.96 -9.74 19.50
N GLN A 703 -8.45 -10.66 20.33
CA GLN A 703 -8.79 -12.02 19.93
C GLN A 703 -10.25 -12.19 19.55
N ASN A 704 -11.14 -11.41 20.13
CA ASN A 704 -12.59 -11.55 19.94
C ASN A 704 -13.11 -10.39 19.07
N VAL A 705 -13.27 -10.67 17.80
CA VAL A 705 -13.72 -9.67 16.81
C VAL A 705 -15.23 -9.36 16.97
N THR A 706 -16.05 -10.35 17.31
CA THR A 706 -17.51 -10.16 17.46
C THR A 706 -17.82 -9.21 18.59
N ASP A 707 -17.25 -9.43 19.78
CA ASP A 707 -17.44 -8.54 20.93
C ASP A 707 -16.83 -7.16 20.68
N PHE A 708 -15.73 -7.13 19.94
CA PHE A 708 -15.07 -5.92 19.53
C PHE A 708 -15.95 -5.09 18.58
N LEU A 709 -16.41 -5.65 17.47
CA LEU A 709 -17.19 -4.93 16.43
C LEU A 709 -18.65 -4.65 16.81
N GLY A 710 -19.17 -5.27 17.88
CA GLY A 710 -20.53 -5.06 18.36
C GLY A 710 -20.77 -3.74 19.10
N SER A 711 -19.71 -3.00 19.47
CA SER A 711 -19.77 -1.74 20.22
C SER A 711 -19.75 -0.52 19.29
N LEU A 712 -20.58 0.50 19.57
CA LEU A 712 -20.53 1.80 18.88
C LEU A 712 -19.18 2.50 19.01
N ALA A 713 -18.46 2.27 20.11
CA ALA A 713 -17.12 2.78 20.34
C ALA A 713 -16.12 2.30 19.26
N VAL A 714 -16.28 1.06 18.82
CA VAL A 714 -15.39 0.43 17.84
C VAL A 714 -15.57 0.98 16.45
N GLU A 715 -16.75 1.38 16.02
CA GLU A 715 -16.93 2.05 14.72
C GLU A 715 -16.05 3.31 14.62
N SER A 716 -15.97 4.08 15.72
CA SER A 716 -15.08 5.25 15.78
C SER A 716 -13.62 4.86 15.73
N ILE A 717 -13.20 3.77 16.37
CA ILE A 717 -11.82 3.29 16.41
C ILE A 717 -11.41 2.74 15.04
N VAL A 718 -12.24 1.88 14.43
CA VAL A 718 -12.01 1.34 13.09
C VAL A 718 -11.95 2.46 12.06
N GLY A 719 -12.89 3.41 12.10
CA GLY A 719 -12.88 4.57 11.20
C GLY A 719 -11.70 5.54 11.38
N ASN A 720 -10.92 5.39 12.47
CA ASN A 720 -9.69 6.13 12.72
C ASN A 720 -8.44 5.21 12.71
N SER A 721 -8.50 4.07 12.03
CA SER A 721 -7.43 3.11 11.89
C SER A 721 -7.27 2.74 10.42
N ASP A 722 -6.30 3.35 9.73
CA ASP A 722 -6.00 3.04 8.33
C ASP A 722 -5.10 1.80 8.19
N PHE A 723 -4.69 1.19 9.32
CA PHE A 723 -3.89 -0.02 9.34
C PHE A 723 -4.62 -1.13 10.10
N ILE A 724 -4.89 -2.27 9.43
CA ILE A 724 -5.46 -3.45 10.09
C ILE A 724 -4.70 -4.70 9.61
N LEU A 725 -4.13 -5.43 10.55
CA LEU A 725 -3.56 -6.76 10.30
C LEU A 725 -4.58 -7.80 10.77
N MET A 726 -5.26 -8.43 9.84
CA MET A 726 -6.28 -9.43 10.09
C MET A 726 -5.74 -10.82 9.82
N LEU A 727 -5.51 -11.58 10.87
CA LEU A 727 -5.10 -12.97 10.83
C LEU A 727 -6.34 -13.89 10.81
N ASN A 728 -6.15 -15.20 10.98
CA ASN A 728 -7.23 -16.19 10.98
C ASN A 728 -8.41 -15.77 11.86
N GLN A 729 -9.64 -15.95 11.34
CA GLN A 729 -10.90 -15.58 12.01
C GLN A 729 -11.85 -16.78 12.11
N HIS A 730 -12.72 -16.79 13.10
CA HIS A 730 -13.76 -17.80 13.20
C HIS A 730 -14.81 -17.65 12.09
N SER A 731 -15.34 -18.76 11.61
CA SER A 731 -16.36 -18.77 10.54
C SER A 731 -17.63 -17.99 10.89
N GLY A 732 -17.97 -17.88 12.18
CA GLY A 732 -19.10 -17.08 12.66
C GLY A 732 -18.94 -15.57 12.50
N ASP A 733 -17.70 -15.06 12.49
CA ASP A 733 -17.39 -13.64 12.48
C ASP A 733 -17.34 -13.05 11.06
N GLN A 734 -17.31 -13.90 10.04
CA GLN A 734 -17.09 -13.54 8.63
C GLN A 734 -18.12 -12.55 8.09
N LYS A 735 -19.39 -12.73 8.41
CA LYS A 735 -20.45 -11.84 7.95
C LYS A 735 -20.29 -10.44 8.53
N ILE A 736 -19.98 -10.36 9.83
CA ILE A 736 -19.79 -9.09 10.53
C ILE A 736 -18.56 -8.37 9.98
N LEU A 737 -17.46 -9.11 9.75
CA LEU A 737 -16.23 -8.57 9.15
C LEU A 737 -16.47 -8.07 7.73
N ALA A 738 -17.19 -8.86 6.90
CA ALA A 738 -17.50 -8.48 5.53
C ALA A 738 -18.29 -7.17 5.47
N GLU A 739 -19.33 -7.05 6.31
CA GLU A 739 -20.19 -5.88 6.34
C GLU A 739 -19.49 -4.64 6.92
N LYS A 740 -18.79 -4.80 8.06
CA LYS A 740 -18.19 -3.67 8.77
C LYS A 740 -16.91 -3.14 8.13
N LEU A 741 -16.12 -4.01 7.47
CA LEU A 741 -14.84 -3.66 6.84
C LEU A 741 -14.91 -3.66 5.30
N ASN A 742 -16.08 -3.87 4.74
CA ASN A 742 -16.31 -3.92 3.28
C ASN A 742 -15.38 -4.91 2.55
N ILE A 743 -15.25 -6.13 3.10
CA ILE A 743 -14.35 -7.17 2.58
C ILE A 743 -15.13 -8.06 1.59
N SER A 744 -14.53 -8.35 0.43
CA SER A 744 -15.11 -9.26 -0.56
C SER A 744 -15.07 -10.72 -0.11
N LYS A 745 -15.92 -11.57 -0.70
CA LYS A 745 -15.91 -13.03 -0.44
C LYS A 745 -14.55 -13.67 -0.77
N HIS A 746 -13.86 -13.17 -1.80
CA HIS A 746 -12.52 -13.63 -2.17
C HIS A 746 -11.48 -13.24 -1.13
N GLN A 747 -11.55 -12.02 -0.60
CA GLN A 747 -10.65 -11.57 0.46
C GLN A 747 -10.87 -12.36 1.76
N ILE A 748 -12.15 -12.61 2.13
CA ILE A 748 -12.48 -13.42 3.33
C ILE A 748 -11.82 -14.80 3.28
N SER A 749 -11.66 -15.42 2.10
CA SER A 749 -11.03 -16.74 2.00
C SER A 749 -9.60 -16.79 2.53
N PHE A 750 -8.89 -15.65 2.57
CA PHE A 750 -7.53 -15.55 3.11
C PHE A 750 -7.46 -15.44 4.64
N VAL A 751 -8.59 -15.21 5.31
CA VAL A 751 -8.67 -15.20 6.78
C VAL A 751 -9.48 -16.37 7.34
N ASN A 752 -10.02 -17.20 6.45
CA ASN A 752 -10.75 -18.41 6.81
C ASN A 752 -9.85 -19.61 6.70
N ASN A 753 -9.67 -20.35 7.79
CA ASN A 753 -8.84 -21.54 7.82
C ASN A 753 -7.39 -21.29 7.33
N SER A 754 -6.92 -20.05 7.46
CA SER A 754 -5.54 -19.69 7.17
C SER A 754 -4.59 -20.23 8.25
N ASN A 755 -3.34 -20.50 7.86
CA ASN A 755 -2.31 -20.90 8.79
C ASN A 755 -1.92 -19.71 9.70
N ALA A 756 -1.18 -20.01 10.79
CA ALA A 756 -0.61 -18.97 11.62
C ALA A 756 0.32 -18.06 10.78
N GLY A 757 0.15 -16.75 10.92
CA GLY A 757 0.91 -15.76 10.17
C GLY A 757 0.37 -15.47 8.75
N GLU A 758 -0.77 -16.01 8.37
CA GLU A 758 -1.44 -15.68 7.11
C GLU A 758 -2.72 -14.88 7.35
N GLY A 759 -3.06 -13.98 6.41
CA GLY A 759 -4.24 -13.15 6.57
C GLY A 759 -4.36 -12.03 5.56
N LEU A 760 -5.03 -10.94 5.96
CA LEU A 760 -5.22 -9.71 5.18
C LEU A 760 -4.54 -8.53 5.87
N LEU A 761 -3.81 -7.74 5.11
CA LEU A 761 -3.26 -6.45 5.52
C LEU A 761 -4.07 -5.34 4.87
N PHE A 762 -4.58 -4.42 5.69
CA PHE A 762 -5.20 -3.17 5.28
C PHE A 762 -4.18 -2.04 5.47
N TYR A 763 -3.97 -1.27 4.45
CA TYR A 763 -3.12 -0.09 4.45
C TYR A 763 -3.81 1.05 3.71
N GLY A 764 -4.49 1.90 4.44
CA GLY A 764 -5.43 2.88 3.86
C GLY A 764 -6.57 2.16 3.11
N ASN A 765 -6.70 2.46 1.83
CA ASN A 765 -7.72 1.83 0.97
C ASN A 765 -7.25 0.50 0.33
N VAL A 766 -6.01 0.09 0.64
CA VAL A 766 -5.39 -1.09 0.05
C VAL A 766 -5.63 -2.29 0.94
N ILE A 767 -6.15 -3.40 0.39
CA ILE A 767 -6.32 -4.67 1.12
C ILE A 767 -5.58 -5.74 0.34
N ILE A 768 -4.52 -6.30 0.92
CA ILE A 768 -3.74 -7.37 0.29
C ILE A 768 -3.64 -8.60 1.19
N PRO A 769 -3.71 -9.79 0.62
CA PRO A 769 -3.44 -11.01 1.36
C PRO A 769 -1.93 -11.13 1.61
N PHE A 770 -1.56 -11.57 2.81
CA PHE A 770 -0.16 -11.74 3.18
C PHE A 770 0.10 -13.11 3.82
N ALA A 771 1.34 -13.55 3.70
CA ALA A 771 1.86 -14.72 4.39
C ALA A 771 3.21 -14.36 5.04
N ASP A 772 3.29 -14.45 6.35
CA ASP A 772 4.52 -14.25 7.09
C ASP A 772 5.25 -15.58 7.25
N ARG A 773 6.21 -15.83 6.38
CA ARG A 773 7.06 -17.03 6.38
C ARG A 773 8.42 -16.72 6.98
N TYR A 774 8.44 -16.23 8.21
CA TYR A 774 9.68 -15.88 8.89
C TYR A 774 10.57 -17.12 9.13
N PRO A 775 11.87 -17.08 8.83
CA PRO A 775 12.78 -18.22 9.04
C PRO A 775 12.90 -18.57 10.54
N GLN A 776 12.69 -19.84 10.86
CA GLN A 776 12.66 -20.33 12.25
C GLN A 776 14.07 -20.50 12.85
N ASP A 777 15.10 -20.55 12.02
CA ASP A 777 16.50 -20.76 12.40
C ASP A 777 17.24 -19.47 12.75
N THR A 778 16.52 -18.35 12.92
CA THR A 778 17.09 -17.04 13.23
C THR A 778 16.95 -16.69 14.72
N ARG A 779 17.91 -15.94 15.26
CA ARG A 779 17.84 -15.37 16.60
C ARG A 779 16.62 -14.44 16.75
N THR A 780 16.32 -13.68 15.70
CA THR A 780 15.16 -12.80 15.66
C THR A 780 13.85 -13.57 15.77
N TYR A 781 13.72 -14.76 15.14
CA TYR A 781 12.55 -15.63 15.34
C TYR A 781 12.40 -16.07 16.80
N ALA A 782 13.48 -16.51 17.42
CA ALA A 782 13.46 -16.95 18.83
C ALA A 782 12.99 -15.82 19.79
N LEU A 783 13.37 -14.57 19.53
CA LEU A 783 12.92 -13.40 20.30
C LEU A 783 11.41 -13.11 20.14
N MET A 784 10.84 -13.48 18.99
CA MET A 784 9.44 -13.20 18.68
C MET A 784 8.51 -14.38 19.00
N SER A 785 9.03 -15.61 19.05
CA SER A 785 8.21 -16.80 19.31
C SER A 785 7.58 -16.76 20.71
N THR A 786 6.35 -17.26 20.81
CA THR A 786 5.61 -17.43 22.07
C THR A 786 5.41 -18.90 22.42
N LYS A 787 5.89 -19.84 21.59
CA LYS A 787 5.73 -21.27 21.83
C LYS A 787 6.73 -21.74 22.91
N PRO A 788 6.25 -22.38 23.97
CA PRO A 788 7.12 -22.84 25.06
C PRO A 788 8.25 -23.77 24.62
N ASP A 789 8.01 -24.60 23.60
CA ASP A 789 8.97 -25.56 23.08
C ASP A 789 10.09 -24.91 22.25
N GLU A 790 9.86 -23.68 21.75
CA GLU A 790 10.81 -22.91 20.93
C GLU A 790 11.62 -21.89 21.75
N ILE A 791 11.21 -21.59 22.98
CA ILE A 791 11.88 -20.62 23.86
C ILE A 791 13.10 -21.22 24.59
N GLN A 792 13.28 -22.55 24.58
CA GLN A 792 14.33 -23.26 25.31
C GLN A 792 15.62 -23.51 24.50
N THR A 793 15.74 -22.97 23.31
CA THR A 793 16.95 -23.00 22.49
C THR A 793 17.55 -21.61 22.36
#